data_02d4a8fea3fcf322f41e65fe9c6522fa
#
_entry.id   02d4a8fea3fcf322f41e65fe9c6522fa
#
_cell.length_a   1.000
_cell.length_b   1.000
_cell.length_c   1.000
_cell.angle_alpha   90.00
_cell.angle_beta   90.00
_cell.angle_gamma   90.00
#
_symmetry.space_group_name_H-M   'P 1'
#
loop_
_entity.id
_entity.type
_entity.pdbx_description
1 polymer ?
#
loop_
_entity_poly.entity_id
_entity_poly.type
_entity_poly.pdbx_seq_one_letter_code
_entity_poly.pdbx_strand_id
1 'polypeptide(L)'
;MSRHEDIKLLRINYLRGPNMWTYRPVLETWLDLGKLEDHPSNTLPGFNARLTERLPALIEHHCGVGERGGFLQRLEGGTWMGHVLEHIVIELLNLSGMPTGFGQTRSTSQHGVYRMVFRARDEQVARAALAEGHALLMATINDEPFDVAAAVTRLRDKVDACYLGPSTAAIVGAATDRRIPHIRLNEGNLVQLGYGARQRRIWTAETDMTSAIAESIAGDKDLTKTLLKAVGVPVPEGQAVANAEQAWEAAQDIGLPVVVKPSDGNHARGVTLDLRKKEDILAAFELAEKEGSEVLVERFIPGVEHRLLVVGGQLVAAARGEEFWITGDGQHTVLELIEQQLNTDPRRGVAEEFPLSLIVLEDEPVIALDLQRQGFPPESVPPAGQRVMVQRTGTSSNDCTDLVHPEVAHAVSLAARTVGLDIAGIDLVCSDISKPLSETGGAIVEVNAGPGLLMHLKPAEGMPRPVGQAIIDHLFAADESGRIPIVGIAGSQGGAQVARLVAWLLHLNGRSVGLACGEGLFLGNRRVEKKNCAGWAPAHRLLMNRGVDAVVAENGASAILSDGLAYDRCLVGVVTDMDGLGQLDAHDIRSEEQLYKVLRTQVDVVLPEGVAVLNAAVPALVEMAELSDGEVLFYAADPALLAAHREKGGRAVFLQGGMAMLAQGSSEMPGAQVDTVLARYAAAGVSGLSAETVLAAVATAWALNIPPELISAGLDTFQPLQA
;
A
#
# COMPACT_ATOMS: atom_id res chain seq x y z
N MET A 1 -37.69 26.43 -14.44
CA MET A 1 -36.72 26.24 -15.52
C MET A 1 -36.85 24.80 -16.03
N SER A 2 -36.71 24.55 -17.34
CA SER A 2 -36.67 23.15 -17.85
C SER A 2 -35.44 22.43 -17.22
N ARG A 3 -35.63 21.22 -16.71
CA ARG A 3 -34.53 20.39 -16.17
C ARG A 3 -33.52 20.14 -17.29
N HIS A 4 -32.23 20.33 -17.00
CA HIS A 4 -31.15 19.94 -17.90
C HIS A 4 -30.99 18.42 -17.90
N GLU A 5 -30.71 17.86 -19.07
CA GLU A 5 -30.38 16.44 -19.23
C GLU A 5 -29.07 16.15 -18.50
N ASP A 6 -28.94 14.92 -17.97
CA ASP A 6 -27.75 14.50 -17.27
C ASP A 6 -26.53 14.40 -18.19
N ILE A 7 -25.38 14.84 -17.72
CA ILE A 7 -24.08 14.60 -18.35
C ILE A 7 -23.87 13.07 -18.44
N LYS A 8 -23.54 12.57 -19.63
CA LYS A 8 -23.35 11.14 -19.83
C LYS A 8 -21.91 10.73 -19.53
N LEU A 9 -21.76 9.72 -18.72
CA LEU A 9 -20.49 9.06 -18.47
C LEU A 9 -20.31 7.95 -19.52
N LEU A 10 -19.55 8.23 -20.58
CA LEU A 10 -19.42 7.33 -21.73
C LEU A 10 -18.47 6.15 -21.45
N ARG A 11 -17.38 6.42 -20.77
CA ARG A 11 -16.33 5.45 -20.45
C ARG A 11 -15.63 5.84 -19.15
N ILE A 12 -15.35 4.86 -18.30
CA ILE A 12 -14.62 5.06 -17.04
C ILE A 12 -13.52 4.02 -16.96
N ASN A 13 -12.25 4.47 -17.01
CA ASN A 13 -11.05 3.63 -16.94
C ASN A 13 -10.26 3.94 -15.69
N TYR A 14 -9.75 2.93 -15.03
CA TYR A 14 -8.76 3.07 -13.97
C TYR A 14 -7.37 2.74 -14.51
N LEU A 15 -6.53 3.76 -14.65
CA LEU A 15 -5.13 3.61 -15.04
C LEU A 15 -4.32 3.33 -13.77
N ARG A 16 -3.86 2.09 -13.64
CA ARG A 16 -3.32 1.51 -12.40
C ARG A 16 -1.88 1.90 -12.08
N GLY A 17 -1.16 2.44 -13.05
CA GLY A 17 0.25 2.81 -12.89
C GLY A 17 0.61 4.08 -13.64
N PRO A 18 1.91 4.36 -13.84
CA PRO A 18 2.37 5.46 -14.66
C PRO A 18 1.70 5.48 -16.03
N ASN A 19 1.26 6.65 -16.44
CA ASN A 19 0.45 6.84 -17.65
C ASN A 19 0.73 8.22 -18.26
N MET A 20 0.11 8.55 -19.38
CA MET A 20 0.34 9.81 -20.08
C MET A 20 -0.01 11.06 -19.26
N TRP A 21 -0.76 10.93 -18.17
CA TRP A 21 -1.21 12.05 -17.33
C TRP A 21 -0.28 12.28 -16.15
N THR A 22 0.18 11.20 -15.50
CA THR A 22 0.98 11.25 -14.26
C THR A 22 1.63 9.89 -13.97
N TYR A 23 2.60 9.91 -13.04
CA TYR A 23 3.24 8.68 -12.50
C TYR A 23 2.38 7.91 -11.50
N ARG A 24 1.18 8.38 -11.21
CA ARG A 24 0.29 7.83 -10.19
C ARG A 24 -0.98 7.27 -10.81
N PRO A 25 -1.67 6.31 -10.16
CA PRO A 25 -2.96 5.86 -10.62
C PRO A 25 -3.97 7.01 -10.73
N VAL A 26 -4.81 6.96 -11.76
CA VAL A 26 -5.88 7.92 -12.01
C VAL A 26 -7.17 7.20 -12.45
N LEU A 27 -8.31 7.81 -12.16
CA LEU A 27 -9.56 7.48 -12.83
C LEU A 27 -9.76 8.43 -14.02
N GLU A 28 -9.83 7.88 -15.22
CA GLU A 28 -10.14 8.60 -16.45
C GLU A 28 -11.60 8.39 -16.81
N THR A 29 -12.32 9.48 -17.05
CA THR A 29 -13.73 9.45 -17.41
C THR A 29 -13.96 10.25 -18.68
N TRP A 30 -14.67 9.67 -19.63
CA TRP A 30 -15.14 10.37 -20.82
C TRP A 30 -16.55 10.87 -20.59
N LEU A 31 -16.75 12.17 -20.79
CA LEU A 31 -17.97 12.90 -20.48
C LEU A 31 -18.56 13.46 -21.76
N ASP A 32 -19.86 13.23 -22.00
CA ASP A 32 -20.62 13.95 -23.02
C ASP A 32 -21.52 14.98 -22.31
N LEU A 33 -21.23 16.24 -22.52
CA LEU A 33 -21.96 17.37 -21.90
C LEU A 33 -23.30 17.63 -22.53
N GLY A 34 -23.57 17.07 -23.73
CA GLY A 34 -24.79 17.34 -24.47
C GLY A 34 -25.05 18.84 -24.66
N LYS A 35 -26.25 19.30 -24.31
CA LYS A 35 -26.61 20.73 -24.40
C LYS A 35 -25.85 21.63 -23.40
N LEU A 36 -25.25 21.08 -22.36
CA LEU A 36 -24.46 21.84 -21.38
C LEU A 36 -23.12 22.32 -21.97
N GLU A 37 -22.73 21.83 -23.15
CA GLU A 37 -21.58 22.37 -23.89
C GLU A 37 -21.73 23.85 -24.21
N ASP A 38 -22.98 24.31 -24.51
CA ASP A 38 -23.27 25.69 -24.80
C ASP A 38 -23.51 26.56 -23.55
N HIS A 39 -23.43 25.95 -22.35
CA HIS A 39 -23.73 26.58 -21.08
C HIS A 39 -22.55 26.50 -20.08
N PRO A 40 -21.50 27.31 -20.26
CA PRO A 40 -20.46 27.44 -19.27
C PRO A 40 -20.97 27.97 -17.92
N SER A 41 -20.25 27.74 -16.84
CA SER A 41 -20.66 27.98 -15.44
C SER A 41 -21.24 29.36 -15.16
N ASN A 42 -20.75 30.40 -15.84
CA ASN A 42 -21.19 31.78 -15.67
C ASN A 42 -22.51 32.11 -16.41
N THR A 43 -23.00 31.20 -17.27
CA THR A 43 -24.27 31.38 -18.00
C THR A 43 -25.45 30.70 -17.33
N LEU A 44 -25.20 29.81 -16.37
CA LEU A 44 -26.22 29.09 -15.60
C LEU A 44 -26.71 29.95 -14.41
N PRO A 45 -27.99 30.39 -14.35
CA PRO A 45 -28.46 31.30 -13.31
C PRO A 45 -28.29 30.71 -11.90
N GLY A 46 -27.56 31.42 -11.01
CA GLY A 46 -27.36 31.06 -9.63
C GLY A 46 -26.45 29.83 -9.37
N PHE A 47 -25.93 29.18 -10.41
CA PHE A 47 -25.14 27.96 -10.32
C PHE A 47 -23.89 28.15 -9.44
N ASN A 48 -23.08 29.18 -9.73
CA ASN A 48 -21.83 29.43 -9.00
C ASN A 48 -22.09 29.66 -7.50
N ALA A 49 -23.12 30.42 -7.15
CA ALA A 49 -23.49 30.68 -5.75
C ALA A 49 -23.89 29.38 -5.03
N ARG A 50 -24.77 28.59 -5.65
CA ARG A 50 -25.18 27.27 -5.07
C ARG A 50 -24.03 26.31 -4.90
N LEU A 51 -23.10 26.25 -5.88
CA LEU A 51 -21.95 25.36 -5.80
C LEU A 51 -21.01 25.76 -4.65
N THR A 52 -20.71 27.05 -4.53
CA THR A 52 -19.82 27.55 -3.47
C THR A 52 -20.45 27.48 -2.07
N GLU A 53 -21.76 27.57 -1.97
CA GLU A 53 -22.50 27.34 -0.72
C GLU A 53 -22.42 25.86 -0.29
N ARG A 54 -22.57 24.93 -1.25
CA ARG A 54 -22.50 23.47 -0.99
C ARG A 54 -21.11 22.99 -0.69
N LEU A 55 -20.08 23.52 -1.35
CA LEU A 55 -18.68 23.15 -1.21
C LEU A 55 -17.81 24.40 -0.99
N PRO A 56 -17.85 25.00 0.21
CA PRO A 56 -17.10 26.24 0.48
C PRO A 56 -15.58 26.07 0.39
N ALA A 57 -15.05 24.87 0.63
CA ALA A 57 -13.63 24.58 0.55
C ALA A 57 -13.06 24.57 -0.89
N LEU A 58 -13.92 24.69 -1.94
CA LEU A 58 -13.46 24.93 -3.32
C LEU A 58 -12.59 26.21 -3.47
N ILE A 59 -12.63 27.13 -2.49
CA ILE A 59 -11.74 28.29 -2.43
C ILE A 59 -10.26 27.88 -2.27
N GLU A 60 -9.98 26.71 -1.73
CA GLU A 60 -8.62 26.20 -1.57
C GLU A 60 -8.04 25.64 -2.89
N HIS A 61 -8.86 25.51 -3.93
CA HIS A 61 -8.42 24.99 -5.22
C HIS A 61 -7.72 26.07 -6.05
N HIS A 62 -6.46 25.84 -6.39
CA HIS A 62 -5.60 26.82 -7.06
C HIS A 62 -5.82 26.91 -8.57
N CYS A 63 -6.27 25.88 -9.23
CA CYS A 63 -6.59 25.72 -10.65
C CYS A 63 -5.95 26.75 -11.59
N GLY A 64 -5.09 26.40 -12.49
CA GLY A 64 -4.57 27.21 -13.60
C GLY A 64 -3.97 28.60 -13.29
N VAL A 65 -4.45 29.25 -12.25
CA VAL A 65 -3.95 30.53 -11.74
C VAL A 65 -2.77 30.36 -10.78
N GLY A 66 -2.72 29.20 -10.11
CA GLY A 66 -1.67 28.87 -9.14
C GLY A 66 -1.85 29.47 -7.75
N GLU A 67 -2.96 30.19 -7.50
CA GLU A 67 -3.26 30.85 -6.24
C GLU A 67 -4.59 30.35 -5.64
N ARG A 68 -4.73 30.53 -4.32
CA ARG A 68 -5.95 30.24 -3.57
C ARG A 68 -7.16 30.95 -4.21
N GLY A 69 -8.24 30.24 -4.48
CA GLY A 69 -9.42 30.77 -5.15
C GLY A 69 -9.34 30.74 -6.69
N GLY A 70 -8.28 30.20 -7.28
CA GLY A 70 -8.13 30.14 -8.74
C GLY A 70 -9.28 29.42 -9.43
N PHE A 71 -9.85 28.37 -8.81
CA PHE A 71 -11.02 27.71 -9.35
C PHE A 71 -12.27 28.59 -9.32
N LEU A 72 -12.50 29.37 -8.28
CA LEU A 72 -13.63 30.31 -8.20
C LEU A 72 -13.54 31.40 -9.26
N GLN A 73 -12.34 31.90 -9.55
CA GLN A 73 -12.11 32.84 -10.67
C GLN A 73 -12.47 32.21 -12.01
N ARG A 74 -12.15 30.92 -12.21
CA ARG A 74 -12.53 30.17 -13.42
C ARG A 74 -14.05 29.99 -13.52
N LEU A 75 -14.74 29.74 -12.40
CA LEU A 75 -16.20 29.67 -12.36
C LEU A 75 -16.85 30.98 -12.78
N GLU A 76 -16.35 32.11 -12.26
CA GLU A 76 -16.84 33.45 -12.59
C GLU A 76 -16.57 33.84 -14.04
N GLY A 77 -15.37 33.50 -14.55
CA GLY A 77 -14.99 33.72 -15.94
C GLY A 77 -15.72 32.82 -16.94
N GLY A 78 -16.32 31.75 -16.48
CA GLY A 78 -16.96 30.72 -17.28
C GLY A 78 -16.06 29.52 -17.58
N THR A 79 -16.49 28.34 -17.17
CA THR A 79 -15.81 27.07 -17.46
C THR A 79 -16.83 25.95 -17.72
N TRP A 80 -16.41 24.90 -18.43
CA TRP A 80 -17.28 23.80 -18.79
C TRP A 80 -17.53 22.83 -17.64
N MET A 81 -18.66 22.15 -17.67
CA MET A 81 -19.12 21.27 -16.58
C MET A 81 -18.21 20.07 -16.33
N GLY A 82 -17.45 19.60 -17.33
CA GLY A 82 -16.44 18.57 -17.14
C GLY A 82 -15.32 19.00 -16.17
N HIS A 83 -14.83 20.24 -16.29
CA HIS A 83 -13.84 20.82 -15.38
C HIS A 83 -14.44 21.11 -13.99
N VAL A 84 -15.72 21.50 -13.94
CA VAL A 84 -16.42 21.68 -12.65
C VAL A 84 -16.55 20.34 -11.92
N LEU A 85 -16.92 19.27 -12.64
CA LEU A 85 -17.03 17.93 -12.07
C LEU A 85 -15.68 17.43 -11.50
N GLU A 86 -14.59 17.70 -12.21
CA GLU A 86 -13.24 17.40 -11.73
C GLU A 86 -13.00 17.98 -10.33
N HIS A 87 -13.25 19.28 -10.16
CA HIS A 87 -13.03 19.95 -8.86
C HIS A 87 -14.00 19.49 -7.77
N ILE A 88 -15.25 19.18 -8.11
CA ILE A 88 -16.22 18.61 -7.16
C ILE A 88 -15.73 17.24 -6.65
N VAL A 89 -15.29 16.36 -7.54
CA VAL A 89 -14.79 15.02 -7.17
C VAL A 89 -13.54 15.12 -6.29
N ILE A 90 -12.60 15.99 -6.65
CA ILE A 90 -11.40 16.24 -5.85
C ILE A 90 -11.81 16.71 -4.44
N GLU A 91 -12.75 17.65 -4.34
CA GLU A 91 -13.19 18.17 -3.04
C GLU A 91 -13.91 17.11 -2.20
N LEU A 92 -14.77 16.30 -2.79
CA LEU A 92 -15.42 15.20 -2.08
C LEU A 92 -14.41 14.16 -1.56
N LEU A 93 -13.36 13.86 -2.33
CA LEU A 93 -12.26 13.01 -1.88
C LEU A 93 -11.51 13.63 -0.71
N ASN A 94 -11.21 14.94 -0.77
CA ASN A 94 -10.54 15.65 0.33
C ASN A 94 -11.37 15.63 1.61
N LEU A 95 -12.67 15.91 1.52
CA LEU A 95 -13.62 15.88 2.65
C LEU A 95 -13.80 14.47 3.24
N SER A 96 -13.59 13.43 2.44
CA SER A 96 -13.68 12.04 2.90
C SER A 96 -12.37 11.47 3.45
N GLY A 97 -11.32 12.30 3.64
CA GLY A 97 -10.03 11.86 4.17
C GLY A 97 -9.06 11.31 3.12
N MET A 98 -9.34 11.52 1.83
CA MET A 98 -8.53 11.08 0.69
C MET A 98 -7.85 12.25 -0.03
N PRO A 99 -6.89 12.95 0.58
CA PRO A 99 -6.35 14.17 0.00
C PRO A 99 -5.75 13.92 -1.39
N THR A 100 -6.27 14.67 -2.36
CA THR A 100 -5.78 14.68 -3.73
C THR A 100 -5.81 16.11 -4.28
N GLY A 101 -4.81 16.46 -5.11
CA GLY A 101 -4.73 17.78 -5.72
C GLY A 101 -4.50 17.70 -7.23
N PHE A 102 -4.51 16.49 -7.81
CA PHE A 102 -4.29 16.32 -9.24
C PHE A 102 -5.61 16.00 -9.95
N GLY A 103 -5.91 16.82 -10.93
CA GLY A 103 -6.95 16.60 -11.93
C GLY A 103 -6.63 17.34 -13.21
N GLN A 104 -7.20 16.90 -14.33
CA GLN A 104 -7.14 17.54 -15.62
C GLN A 104 -8.39 17.20 -16.43
N THR A 105 -8.96 18.20 -17.11
CA THR A 105 -10.03 18.00 -18.08
C THR A 105 -9.60 18.56 -19.43
N ARG A 106 -9.75 17.75 -20.51
CA ARG A 106 -9.36 18.09 -21.88
C ARG A 106 -10.51 17.78 -22.83
N SER A 107 -10.74 18.66 -23.80
CA SER A 107 -11.66 18.38 -24.92
C SER A 107 -11.08 17.26 -25.79
N THR A 108 -11.96 16.52 -26.42
CA THR A 108 -11.63 15.52 -27.45
C THR A 108 -11.86 16.12 -28.85
N SER A 109 -11.58 15.32 -29.88
CA SER A 109 -11.92 15.68 -31.27
C SER A 109 -13.42 15.72 -31.53
N GLN A 110 -14.23 15.10 -30.67
CA GLN A 110 -15.68 15.13 -30.74
C GLN A 110 -16.23 16.31 -29.91
N HIS A 111 -16.97 17.22 -30.54
CA HIS A 111 -17.61 18.36 -29.87
C HIS A 111 -18.50 17.91 -28.71
N GLY A 112 -18.40 18.58 -27.57
CA GLY A 112 -19.13 18.26 -26.34
C GLY A 112 -18.62 17.07 -25.55
N VAL A 113 -17.59 16.37 -26.06
CA VAL A 113 -16.98 15.24 -25.36
C VAL A 113 -15.64 15.61 -24.75
N TYR A 114 -15.47 15.29 -23.47
CA TYR A 114 -14.28 15.62 -22.68
C TYR A 114 -13.69 14.37 -22.04
N ARG A 115 -12.38 14.38 -21.87
CA ARG A 115 -11.64 13.43 -21.01
C ARG A 115 -11.30 14.14 -19.70
N MET A 116 -11.85 13.67 -18.61
CA MET A 116 -11.56 14.12 -17.26
C MET A 116 -10.78 13.05 -16.55
N VAL A 117 -9.67 13.43 -15.91
CA VAL A 117 -8.86 12.55 -15.05
C VAL A 117 -8.68 13.17 -13.69
N PHE A 118 -8.61 12.34 -12.65
CA PHE A 118 -8.20 12.76 -11.32
C PHE A 118 -7.43 11.65 -10.63
N ARG A 119 -6.56 12.00 -9.69
CA ARG A 119 -5.76 11.03 -8.94
C ARG A 119 -6.67 10.10 -8.14
N ALA A 120 -6.49 8.80 -8.33
CA ALA A 120 -7.26 7.75 -7.68
C ALA A 120 -6.33 6.75 -6.99
N ARG A 121 -6.34 6.73 -5.66
CA ARG A 121 -5.53 5.78 -4.87
C ARG A 121 -6.18 4.40 -4.80
N ASP A 122 -7.50 4.37 -4.82
CA ASP A 122 -8.33 3.16 -4.86
C ASP A 122 -9.41 3.32 -5.93
N GLU A 123 -9.63 2.28 -6.73
CA GLU A 123 -10.59 2.31 -7.85
C GLU A 123 -12.03 2.43 -7.36
N GLN A 124 -12.41 1.71 -6.30
CA GLN A 124 -13.78 1.68 -5.81
C GLN A 124 -14.16 3.01 -5.17
N VAL A 125 -13.26 3.59 -4.38
CA VAL A 125 -13.45 4.92 -3.76
C VAL A 125 -13.54 6.00 -4.83
N ALA A 126 -12.67 5.96 -5.86
CA ALA A 126 -12.68 6.92 -6.95
C ALA A 126 -13.97 6.85 -7.79
N ARG A 127 -14.46 5.64 -8.07
CA ARG A 127 -15.76 5.45 -8.77
C ARG A 127 -16.94 5.95 -7.94
N ALA A 128 -16.93 5.71 -6.63
CA ALA A 128 -17.96 6.24 -5.73
C ALA A 128 -17.92 7.77 -5.67
N ALA A 129 -16.73 8.38 -5.56
CA ALA A 129 -16.57 9.83 -5.57
C ALA A 129 -17.01 10.46 -6.90
N LEU A 130 -16.76 9.81 -8.03
CA LEU A 130 -17.27 10.24 -9.34
C LEU A 130 -18.81 10.21 -9.38
N ALA A 131 -19.44 9.16 -8.87
CA ALA A 131 -20.89 9.02 -8.85
C ALA A 131 -21.55 10.09 -7.96
N GLU A 132 -21.05 10.29 -6.73
CA GLU A 132 -21.54 11.35 -5.84
C GLU A 132 -21.29 12.76 -6.41
N GLY A 133 -20.10 12.99 -6.99
CA GLY A 133 -19.77 14.26 -7.62
C GLY A 133 -20.65 14.57 -8.83
N HIS A 134 -20.94 13.59 -9.67
CA HIS A 134 -21.87 13.72 -10.78
C HIS A 134 -23.29 14.06 -10.29
N ALA A 135 -23.80 13.36 -9.28
CA ALA A 135 -25.11 13.63 -8.71
C ALA A 135 -25.18 15.04 -8.07
N LEU A 136 -24.13 15.44 -7.33
CA LEU A 136 -24.03 16.80 -6.76
C LEU A 136 -24.01 17.88 -7.84
N LEU A 137 -23.23 17.69 -8.91
CA LEU A 137 -23.17 18.61 -10.03
C LEU A 137 -24.55 18.78 -10.68
N MET A 138 -25.22 17.67 -11.02
CA MET A 138 -26.55 17.72 -11.66
C MET A 138 -27.62 18.36 -10.76
N ALA A 139 -27.60 18.04 -9.45
CA ALA A 139 -28.51 18.69 -8.50
C ALA A 139 -28.21 20.20 -8.39
N THR A 140 -26.94 20.61 -8.49
CA THR A 140 -26.57 22.05 -8.46
C THR A 140 -26.98 22.78 -9.71
N ILE A 141 -26.86 22.14 -10.91
CA ILE A 141 -27.31 22.71 -12.18
C ILE A 141 -28.81 22.89 -12.16
N ASN A 142 -29.57 21.89 -11.73
CA ASN A 142 -31.03 21.86 -11.77
C ASN A 142 -31.71 22.52 -10.57
N ASP A 143 -30.93 23.08 -9.62
CA ASP A 143 -31.44 23.69 -8.39
C ASP A 143 -32.27 22.71 -7.53
N GLU A 144 -31.80 21.46 -7.46
CA GLU A 144 -32.38 20.37 -6.68
C GLU A 144 -31.65 20.22 -5.32
N PRO A 145 -32.35 19.75 -4.26
CA PRO A 145 -31.68 19.47 -2.98
C PRO A 145 -30.59 18.40 -3.12
N PHE A 146 -29.49 18.55 -2.38
CA PHE A 146 -28.43 17.54 -2.26
C PHE A 146 -27.79 17.63 -0.89
N ASP A 147 -27.70 16.49 -0.19
CA ASP A 147 -27.07 16.38 1.12
C ASP A 147 -25.58 16.02 0.97
N VAL A 148 -24.71 17.03 1.02
CA VAL A 148 -23.27 16.88 0.91
C VAL A 148 -22.71 16.10 2.11
N ALA A 149 -23.23 16.32 3.33
CA ALA A 149 -22.74 15.63 4.52
C ALA A 149 -23.00 14.12 4.43
N ALA A 150 -24.19 13.73 3.99
CA ALA A 150 -24.50 12.32 3.77
C ALA A 150 -23.66 11.69 2.66
N ALA A 151 -23.36 12.42 1.57
CA ALA A 151 -22.47 11.95 0.50
C ALA A 151 -21.05 11.74 1.02
N VAL A 152 -20.51 12.68 1.81
CA VAL A 152 -19.19 12.55 2.44
C VAL A 152 -19.14 11.38 3.42
N THR A 153 -20.20 11.15 4.19
CA THR A 153 -20.29 9.98 5.10
C THR A 153 -20.21 8.68 4.31
N ARG A 154 -21.03 8.52 3.24
CA ARG A 154 -20.96 7.32 2.38
C ARG A 154 -19.58 7.11 1.77
N LEU A 155 -18.88 8.19 1.40
CA LEU A 155 -17.51 8.08 0.89
C LEU A 155 -16.52 7.69 1.97
N ARG A 156 -16.65 8.18 3.20
CA ARG A 156 -15.83 7.75 4.35
C ARG A 156 -16.02 6.28 4.65
N ASP A 157 -17.27 5.81 4.72
CA ASP A 157 -17.57 4.39 4.90
C ASP A 157 -16.91 3.54 3.80
N LYS A 158 -16.91 4.06 2.55
CA LYS A 158 -16.25 3.38 1.43
C LYS A 158 -14.72 3.41 1.54
N VAL A 159 -14.13 4.51 2.00
CA VAL A 159 -12.69 4.62 2.30
C VAL A 159 -12.31 3.60 3.35
N ASP A 160 -13.01 3.54 4.47
CA ASP A 160 -12.74 2.63 5.58
C ASP A 160 -12.83 1.16 5.15
N ALA A 161 -13.82 0.83 4.30
CA ALA A 161 -13.99 -0.51 3.75
C ALA A 161 -12.89 -0.91 2.73
N CYS A 162 -12.32 0.05 1.99
CA CYS A 162 -11.39 -0.21 0.90
C CYS A 162 -9.92 0.03 1.26
N TYR A 163 -9.63 0.78 2.33
CA TYR A 163 -8.25 1.15 2.68
C TYR A 163 -7.54 0.07 3.49
N LEU A 164 -6.22 0.24 3.57
CA LEU A 164 -5.40 -0.56 4.49
C LEU A 164 -5.66 -0.10 5.92
N GLY A 165 -5.83 -1.04 6.85
CA GLY A 165 -5.87 -0.73 8.27
C GLY A 165 -4.61 0.03 8.73
N PRO A 166 -4.68 0.78 9.83
CA PRO A 166 -3.64 1.75 10.23
C PRO A 166 -2.25 1.12 10.42
N SER A 167 -2.17 -0.09 10.94
CA SER A 167 -0.90 -0.83 11.08
C SER A 167 -0.24 -1.11 9.72
N THR A 168 -1.00 -1.68 8.78
CA THR A 168 -0.51 -1.98 7.42
C THR A 168 -0.18 -0.69 6.67
N ALA A 169 -1.02 0.34 6.78
CA ALA A 169 -0.80 1.64 6.14
C ALA A 169 0.51 2.30 6.60
N ALA A 170 0.85 2.20 7.90
CA ALA A 170 2.11 2.73 8.44
C ALA A 170 3.33 2.00 7.87
N ILE A 171 3.27 0.67 7.74
CA ILE A 171 4.36 -0.13 7.16
C ILE A 171 4.53 0.19 5.67
N VAL A 172 3.42 0.23 4.91
CA VAL A 172 3.42 0.59 3.48
C VAL A 172 3.88 2.03 3.25
N GLY A 173 3.51 2.96 4.15
CA GLY A 173 4.02 4.34 4.15
C GLY A 173 5.53 4.39 4.28
N ALA A 174 6.10 3.71 5.27
CA ALA A 174 7.54 3.61 5.49
C ALA A 174 8.28 2.95 4.30
N ALA A 175 7.68 1.91 3.69
CA ALA A 175 8.22 1.32 2.45
C ALA A 175 8.24 2.34 1.30
N THR A 176 7.17 3.13 1.17
CA THR A 176 7.07 4.18 0.13
C THR A 176 8.12 5.27 0.33
N ASP A 177 8.38 5.70 1.56
CA ASP A 177 9.41 6.69 1.90
C ASP A 177 10.82 6.19 1.52
N ARG A 178 11.07 4.88 1.65
CA ARG A 178 12.28 4.21 1.15
C ARG A 178 12.23 3.87 -0.34
N ARG A 179 11.20 4.31 -1.08
CA ARG A 179 10.97 4.02 -2.50
C ARG A 179 10.88 2.52 -2.82
N ILE A 180 10.48 1.71 -1.85
CA ILE A 180 10.17 0.29 -2.04
C ILE A 180 8.76 0.20 -2.63
N PRO A 181 8.56 -0.41 -3.81
CA PRO A 181 7.24 -0.55 -4.40
C PRO A 181 6.38 -1.54 -3.62
N HIS A 182 5.08 -1.41 -3.73
CA HIS A 182 4.15 -2.33 -3.09
C HIS A 182 3.00 -2.73 -4.01
N ILE A 183 2.45 -3.91 -3.76
CA ILE A 183 1.27 -4.47 -4.45
C ILE A 183 0.32 -5.01 -3.39
N ARG A 184 -0.91 -4.53 -3.36
CA ARG A 184 -1.96 -5.10 -2.53
C ARG A 184 -2.46 -6.40 -3.16
N LEU A 185 -2.44 -7.51 -2.43
CA LEU A 185 -2.71 -8.85 -2.96
C LEU A 185 -4.17 -9.31 -2.75
N ASN A 186 -4.90 -8.68 -1.81
CA ASN A 186 -6.31 -8.95 -1.54
C ASN A 186 -7.06 -7.67 -1.18
N GLU A 187 -8.35 -7.73 -0.95
CA GLU A 187 -9.14 -6.58 -0.49
C GLU A 187 -8.87 -6.22 0.99
N GLY A 188 -8.18 -7.07 1.75
CA GLY A 188 -7.74 -6.84 3.13
C GLY A 188 -6.33 -6.26 3.22
N ASN A 189 -5.57 -6.71 4.22
CA ASN A 189 -4.27 -6.17 4.60
C ASN A 189 -3.07 -7.01 4.14
N LEU A 190 -3.25 -7.92 3.17
CA LEU A 190 -2.14 -8.67 2.59
C LEU A 190 -1.45 -7.82 1.53
N VAL A 191 -0.20 -7.43 1.77
CA VAL A 191 0.57 -6.58 0.88
C VAL A 191 1.94 -7.20 0.57
N GLN A 192 2.32 -7.15 -0.70
CA GLN A 192 3.66 -7.43 -1.16
C GLN A 192 4.46 -6.12 -1.19
N LEU A 193 5.64 -6.12 -0.60
CA LEU A 193 6.64 -5.06 -0.63
C LEU A 193 7.79 -5.50 -1.53
N GLY A 194 8.13 -4.71 -2.54
CA GLY A 194 9.12 -5.10 -3.57
C GLY A 194 8.53 -5.98 -4.67
N TYR A 195 9.38 -6.39 -5.62
CA TYR A 195 9.00 -7.15 -6.81
C TYR A 195 9.76 -8.46 -6.95
N GLY A 196 9.10 -9.46 -7.55
CA GLY A 196 9.72 -10.72 -7.95
C GLY A 196 10.44 -11.43 -6.80
N ALA A 197 11.66 -11.88 -7.03
CA ALA A 197 12.48 -12.58 -6.04
C ALA A 197 12.94 -11.70 -4.86
N ARG A 198 12.84 -10.38 -5.00
CA ARG A 198 13.21 -9.41 -3.96
C ARG A 198 12.04 -8.96 -3.08
N GLN A 199 10.86 -9.56 -3.27
CA GLN A 199 9.68 -9.20 -2.50
C GLN A 199 9.70 -9.73 -1.08
N ARG A 200 9.06 -8.97 -0.18
CA ARG A 200 8.58 -9.41 1.13
C ARG A 200 7.07 -9.33 1.17
N ARG A 201 6.43 -10.06 2.06
CA ARG A 201 4.97 -9.98 2.27
C ARG A 201 4.67 -9.67 3.72
N ILE A 202 3.66 -8.85 3.90
CA ILE A 202 3.10 -8.54 5.21
C ILE A 202 1.59 -8.80 5.20
N TRP A 203 1.07 -9.24 6.32
CA TRP A 203 -0.36 -9.32 6.60
C TRP A 203 -0.61 -8.65 7.95
N THR A 204 -1.09 -7.40 7.96
CA THR A 204 -1.01 -6.51 9.13
C THR A 204 0.44 -6.33 9.60
N ALA A 205 0.77 -6.72 10.83
CA ALA A 205 2.14 -6.72 11.38
C ALA A 205 2.81 -8.09 11.38
N GLU A 206 2.22 -9.10 10.74
CA GLU A 206 2.90 -10.35 10.43
C GLU A 206 3.66 -10.23 9.11
N THR A 207 4.78 -10.94 9.01
CA THR A 207 5.62 -10.92 7.81
C THR A 207 5.81 -12.33 7.24
N ASP A 208 6.38 -12.43 6.05
CA ASP A 208 6.78 -13.73 5.49
C ASP A 208 8.01 -14.33 6.18
N MET A 209 8.55 -13.67 7.22
CA MET A 209 9.55 -14.21 8.15
C MET A 209 8.90 -14.76 9.43
N THR A 210 7.64 -14.40 9.73
CA THR A 210 6.89 -14.93 10.86
C THR A 210 6.64 -16.44 10.63
N SER A 211 7.20 -17.26 11.50
CA SER A 211 7.05 -18.72 11.40
C SER A 211 5.67 -19.16 11.91
N ALA A 212 4.98 -20.04 11.17
CA ALA A 212 3.75 -20.68 11.65
C ALA A 212 3.96 -21.46 12.96
N ILE A 213 5.18 -21.96 13.21
CA ILE A 213 5.51 -22.61 14.49
C ILE A 213 5.55 -21.58 15.62
N ALA A 214 6.17 -20.41 15.38
CA ALA A 214 6.24 -19.35 16.37
C ALA A 214 4.84 -18.76 16.68
N GLU A 215 4.01 -18.58 15.66
CA GLU A 215 2.61 -18.18 15.79
C GLU A 215 1.81 -19.19 16.63
N SER A 216 1.96 -20.49 16.35
CA SER A 216 1.31 -21.55 17.12
C SER A 216 1.79 -21.60 18.58
N ILE A 217 3.10 -21.35 18.84
CA ILE A 217 3.63 -21.23 20.20
C ILE A 217 2.99 -20.02 20.90
N ALA A 218 2.97 -18.86 20.25
CA ALA A 218 2.36 -17.64 20.81
C ALA A 218 0.88 -17.81 21.13
N GLY A 219 0.14 -18.58 20.30
CA GLY A 219 -1.26 -18.91 20.53
C GLY A 219 -1.50 -19.85 21.72
N ASP A 220 -0.50 -20.62 22.14
CA ASP A 220 -0.55 -21.51 23.30
C ASP A 220 0.11 -20.84 24.52
N LYS A 221 -0.72 -20.23 25.37
CA LYS A 221 -0.25 -19.41 26.51
C LYS A 221 0.51 -20.26 27.55
N ASP A 222 0.17 -21.53 27.75
CA ASP A 222 0.85 -22.41 28.69
C ASP A 222 2.23 -22.82 28.17
N LEU A 223 2.30 -23.26 26.91
CA LEU A 223 3.57 -23.58 26.26
C LEU A 223 4.50 -22.36 26.21
N THR A 224 3.97 -21.21 25.83
CA THR A 224 4.75 -19.94 25.80
C THR A 224 5.37 -19.66 27.16
N LYS A 225 4.61 -19.71 28.26
CA LYS A 225 5.15 -19.48 29.61
C LYS A 225 6.15 -20.52 30.05
N THR A 226 5.93 -21.78 29.70
CA THR A 226 6.88 -22.86 29.97
C THR A 226 8.22 -22.58 29.29
N LEU A 227 8.22 -22.16 28.02
CA LEU A 227 9.44 -21.82 27.29
C LEU A 227 10.13 -20.57 27.86
N LEU A 228 9.36 -19.52 28.18
CA LEU A 228 9.89 -18.29 28.77
C LEU A 228 10.52 -18.53 30.16
N LYS A 229 9.85 -19.31 30.99
CA LYS A 229 10.36 -19.71 32.32
C LYS A 229 11.66 -20.49 32.22
N ALA A 230 11.78 -21.37 31.22
CA ALA A 230 13.01 -22.19 31.02
C ALA A 230 14.23 -21.33 30.68
N VAL A 231 14.08 -20.14 30.11
CA VAL A 231 15.15 -19.20 29.81
C VAL A 231 15.31 -18.07 30.85
N GLY A 232 14.54 -18.15 31.95
CA GLY A 232 14.65 -17.19 33.07
C GLY A 232 13.85 -15.87 32.86
N VAL A 233 12.93 -15.80 31.90
CA VAL A 233 12.03 -14.67 31.74
C VAL A 233 10.93 -14.77 32.80
N PRO A 234 10.65 -13.70 33.58
CA PRO A 234 9.59 -13.71 34.59
C PRO A 234 8.20 -13.85 33.94
N VAL A 235 7.46 -14.88 34.33
CA VAL A 235 6.06 -15.15 33.93
C VAL A 235 5.22 -15.47 35.16
N PRO A 236 3.89 -15.21 35.15
CA PRO A 236 3.00 -15.59 36.25
C PRO A 236 3.02 -17.12 36.46
N GLU A 237 3.03 -17.55 37.70
CA GLU A 237 2.80 -18.94 38.06
C GLU A 237 1.33 -19.29 37.82
N GLY A 238 1.05 -20.40 37.15
CA GLY A 238 -0.31 -20.76 36.80
C GLY A 238 -0.45 -22.21 36.34
N GLN A 239 -1.69 -22.66 36.19
CA GLN A 239 -2.01 -23.97 35.66
C GLN A 239 -3.38 -23.99 34.94
N ALA A 240 -3.52 -24.93 34.01
CA ALA A 240 -4.78 -25.20 33.33
C ALA A 240 -5.72 -26.00 34.22
N VAL A 241 -7.03 -25.72 34.11
CA VAL A 241 -8.08 -26.33 34.93
C VAL A 241 -9.28 -26.71 34.07
N ALA A 242 -9.89 -27.85 34.39
CA ALA A 242 -10.98 -28.44 33.59
C ALA A 242 -12.38 -28.10 34.12
N ASN A 243 -12.52 -27.54 35.32
CA ASN A 243 -13.80 -27.19 35.92
C ASN A 243 -13.63 -26.13 37.01
N ALA A 244 -14.73 -25.53 37.43
CA ALA A 244 -14.75 -24.44 38.41
C ALA A 244 -14.17 -24.83 39.79
N GLU A 245 -14.40 -26.06 40.27
CA GLU A 245 -13.82 -26.53 41.55
C GLU A 245 -12.31 -26.65 41.48
N GLN A 246 -11.76 -27.18 40.35
CA GLN A 246 -10.31 -27.21 40.11
C GLN A 246 -9.74 -25.80 40.02
N ALA A 247 -10.49 -24.83 39.48
CA ALA A 247 -10.06 -23.43 39.48
C ALA A 247 -9.89 -22.87 40.88
N TRP A 248 -10.79 -23.23 41.83
CA TRP A 248 -10.64 -22.85 43.22
C TRP A 248 -9.45 -23.56 43.89
N GLU A 249 -9.26 -24.87 43.67
CA GLU A 249 -8.12 -25.63 44.17
C GLU A 249 -6.80 -25.04 43.68
N ALA A 250 -6.70 -24.77 42.37
CA ALA A 250 -5.55 -24.12 41.76
C ALA A 250 -5.27 -22.74 42.38
N ALA A 251 -6.28 -21.95 42.64
CA ALA A 251 -6.15 -20.63 43.28
C ALA A 251 -5.61 -20.74 44.71
N GLN A 252 -5.94 -21.79 45.44
CA GLN A 252 -5.43 -22.04 46.79
C GLN A 252 -3.94 -22.46 46.74
N ASP A 253 -3.56 -23.30 45.76
CA ASP A 253 -2.19 -23.78 45.60
C ASP A 253 -1.24 -22.65 45.15
N ILE A 254 -1.66 -21.82 44.18
CA ILE A 254 -0.91 -20.69 43.64
C ILE A 254 -0.80 -19.54 44.68
N GLY A 255 -1.84 -19.39 45.49
CA GLY A 255 -2.01 -18.28 46.46
C GLY A 255 -2.75 -17.08 45.87
N LEU A 256 -3.75 -16.63 46.66
CA LEU A 256 -4.59 -15.48 46.29
C LEU A 256 -3.81 -14.16 46.40
N PRO A 257 -4.14 -13.16 45.57
CA PRO A 257 -5.16 -13.16 44.52
C PRO A 257 -4.70 -13.83 43.23
N VAL A 258 -5.70 -14.28 42.43
CA VAL A 258 -5.44 -14.92 41.12
C VAL A 258 -6.18 -14.23 39.97
N VAL A 259 -5.81 -14.61 38.76
CA VAL A 259 -6.45 -14.29 37.47
C VAL A 259 -7.06 -15.58 36.94
N VAL A 260 -8.27 -15.51 36.39
CA VAL A 260 -8.89 -16.60 35.64
C VAL A 260 -9.13 -16.10 34.21
N LYS A 261 -8.67 -16.86 33.22
CA LYS A 261 -8.72 -16.48 31.81
C LYS A 261 -8.77 -17.69 30.89
N PRO A 262 -9.29 -17.56 29.63
CA PRO A 262 -9.17 -18.61 28.63
C PRO A 262 -7.71 -18.75 28.16
N SER A 263 -7.29 -19.96 27.76
CA SER A 263 -5.94 -20.24 27.24
C SER A 263 -5.69 -19.65 25.85
N ASP A 264 -6.73 -19.62 25.01
CA ASP A 264 -6.70 -19.23 23.60
C ASP A 264 -7.59 -18.01 23.27
N GLY A 265 -8.11 -17.30 24.27
CA GLY A 265 -8.91 -16.08 24.10
C GLY A 265 -8.07 -14.87 23.66
N ASN A 266 -8.66 -13.98 22.83
CA ASN A 266 -8.06 -12.75 22.34
C ASN A 266 -8.78 -11.51 22.94
N HIS A 267 -8.09 -10.36 22.92
CA HIS A 267 -8.64 -9.05 23.35
C HIS A 267 -9.17 -8.99 24.80
N ALA A 268 -8.51 -9.71 25.73
CA ALA A 268 -8.87 -9.79 27.15
C ALA A 268 -10.30 -10.31 27.43
N ARG A 269 -10.99 -10.93 26.46
CA ARG A 269 -12.31 -11.53 26.66
C ARG A 269 -12.22 -12.68 27.66
N GLY A 270 -13.15 -12.73 28.60
CA GLY A 270 -13.18 -13.77 29.64
C GLY A 270 -12.05 -13.67 30.68
N VAL A 271 -11.22 -12.62 30.69
CA VAL A 271 -10.14 -12.43 31.65
C VAL A 271 -10.65 -11.67 32.87
N THR A 272 -10.64 -12.33 34.04
CA THR A 272 -11.06 -11.70 35.31
C THR A 272 -9.89 -11.64 36.28
N LEU A 273 -9.61 -10.44 36.81
CA LEU A 273 -8.41 -10.12 37.59
C LEU A 273 -8.73 -9.96 39.11
N ASP A 274 -7.67 -10.05 39.93
CA ASP A 274 -7.69 -9.79 41.39
C ASP A 274 -8.79 -10.58 42.12
N LEU A 275 -8.88 -11.87 41.82
CA LEU A 275 -9.86 -12.77 42.41
C LEU A 275 -9.37 -13.28 43.75
N ARG A 276 -10.19 -13.12 44.80
CA ARG A 276 -9.83 -13.46 46.19
C ARG A 276 -10.84 -14.37 46.87
N LYS A 277 -12.04 -14.51 46.31
CA LYS A 277 -13.16 -15.28 46.91
C LYS A 277 -13.52 -16.44 46.00
N LYS A 278 -13.94 -17.56 46.63
CA LYS A 278 -14.38 -18.74 45.87
C LYS A 278 -15.48 -18.42 44.87
N GLU A 279 -16.50 -17.69 45.30
CA GLU A 279 -17.68 -17.37 44.47
C GLU A 279 -17.25 -16.61 43.19
N ASP A 280 -16.33 -15.65 43.34
CA ASP A 280 -15.84 -14.84 42.19
C ASP A 280 -15.03 -15.68 41.23
N ILE A 281 -14.22 -16.65 41.71
CA ILE A 281 -13.42 -17.55 40.92
C ILE A 281 -14.30 -18.53 40.11
N LEU A 282 -15.35 -19.07 40.75
CA LEU A 282 -16.31 -19.94 40.06
C LEU A 282 -17.04 -19.18 38.93
N ALA A 283 -17.50 -17.96 39.21
CA ALA A 283 -18.16 -17.12 38.21
C ALA A 283 -17.19 -16.72 37.07
N ALA A 284 -15.94 -16.42 37.38
CA ALA A 284 -14.92 -16.10 36.41
C ALA A 284 -14.57 -17.32 35.52
N PHE A 285 -14.56 -18.53 36.09
CA PHE A 285 -14.38 -19.76 35.32
C PHE A 285 -15.49 -19.93 34.26
N GLU A 286 -16.77 -19.76 34.65
CA GLU A 286 -17.92 -19.87 33.74
C GLU A 286 -17.86 -18.84 32.58
N LEU A 287 -17.30 -17.64 32.83
CA LEU A 287 -17.07 -16.64 31.78
C LEU A 287 -15.93 -17.05 30.86
N ALA A 288 -14.80 -17.46 31.41
CA ALA A 288 -13.63 -17.86 30.65
C ALA A 288 -13.89 -19.10 29.78
N GLU A 289 -14.66 -20.10 30.30
CA GLU A 289 -15.03 -21.32 29.58
C GLU A 289 -15.88 -21.05 28.31
N LYS A 290 -16.65 -19.95 28.28
CA LYS A 290 -17.46 -19.56 27.12
C LYS A 290 -16.61 -18.93 25.99
N GLU A 291 -15.44 -18.40 26.32
CA GLU A 291 -14.61 -17.63 25.40
C GLU A 291 -13.43 -18.47 24.84
N GLY A 292 -13.08 -19.63 25.44
CA GLY A 292 -11.95 -20.42 25.03
C GLY A 292 -12.10 -21.91 25.28
N SER A 293 -11.14 -22.71 24.77
CA SER A 293 -11.16 -24.18 24.83
C SER A 293 -10.72 -24.71 26.19
N GLU A 294 -9.91 -24.00 26.94
CA GLU A 294 -9.35 -24.37 28.23
C GLU A 294 -9.24 -23.11 29.11
N VAL A 295 -9.33 -23.28 30.43
CA VAL A 295 -9.24 -22.17 31.39
C VAL A 295 -7.94 -22.24 32.18
N LEU A 296 -7.25 -21.11 32.30
CA LEU A 296 -6.04 -20.92 33.08
C LEU A 296 -6.32 -20.16 34.36
N VAL A 297 -5.77 -20.62 35.49
CA VAL A 297 -5.70 -19.88 36.76
C VAL A 297 -4.25 -19.50 37.01
N GLU A 298 -4.00 -18.21 37.22
CA GLU A 298 -2.64 -17.68 37.36
C GLU A 298 -2.54 -16.72 38.55
N ARG A 299 -1.32 -16.60 39.11
CA ARG A 299 -1.01 -15.59 40.12
C ARG A 299 -1.30 -14.19 39.56
N PHE A 300 -2.05 -13.39 40.28
CA PHE A 300 -2.24 -11.98 39.95
C PHE A 300 -0.92 -11.19 40.13
N ILE A 301 -0.49 -10.50 39.08
CA ILE A 301 0.66 -9.60 39.11
C ILE A 301 0.16 -8.18 39.35
N PRO A 302 0.51 -7.53 40.48
CA PRO A 302 0.09 -6.15 40.74
C PRO A 302 0.87 -5.15 39.86
N GLY A 303 0.18 -4.15 39.38
CA GLY A 303 0.79 -3.08 38.56
C GLY A 303 -0.06 -2.67 37.38
N VAL A 304 0.56 -1.95 36.46
CA VAL A 304 -0.05 -1.44 35.24
C VAL A 304 0.38 -2.30 34.09
N GLU A 305 -0.53 -2.56 33.18
CA GLU A 305 -0.26 -3.27 31.93
C GLU A 305 0.52 -2.39 30.96
N HIS A 306 1.48 -2.99 30.29
CA HIS A 306 2.29 -2.36 29.25
C HIS A 306 2.28 -3.26 28.02
N ARG A 307 2.12 -2.63 26.84
CA ARG A 307 2.30 -3.26 25.54
C ARG A 307 3.64 -2.83 24.97
N LEU A 308 4.56 -3.79 24.79
CA LEU A 308 5.89 -3.55 24.25
C LEU A 308 6.02 -4.20 22.88
N LEU A 309 6.46 -3.42 21.89
CA LEU A 309 6.69 -3.89 20.53
C LEU A 309 8.16 -4.24 20.32
N VAL A 310 8.42 -5.48 19.96
CA VAL A 310 9.74 -5.99 19.59
C VAL A 310 9.76 -6.28 18.09
N VAL A 311 10.77 -5.74 17.39
CA VAL A 311 10.99 -5.95 15.96
C VAL A 311 12.44 -6.41 15.76
N GLY A 312 12.65 -7.53 15.06
CA GLY A 312 13.98 -8.08 14.83
C GLY A 312 14.77 -8.37 16.12
N GLY A 313 14.05 -8.70 17.23
CA GLY A 313 14.63 -8.93 18.53
C GLY A 313 15.10 -7.67 19.28
N GLN A 314 14.63 -6.48 18.87
CA GLN A 314 14.91 -5.20 19.53
C GLN A 314 13.60 -4.55 19.98
N LEU A 315 13.56 -3.99 21.19
CA LEU A 315 12.44 -3.17 21.65
C LEU A 315 12.39 -1.88 20.82
N VAL A 316 11.23 -1.60 20.22
CA VAL A 316 11.00 -0.44 19.34
C VAL A 316 10.08 0.58 19.97
N ALA A 317 9.04 0.13 20.66
CA ALA A 317 8.05 1.00 21.28
C ALA A 317 7.45 0.33 22.52
N ALA A 318 6.99 1.14 23.47
CA ALA A 318 6.25 0.71 24.64
C ALA A 318 5.10 1.68 24.94
N ALA A 319 3.93 1.12 25.23
CA ALA A 319 2.76 1.86 25.64
C ALA A 319 2.26 1.34 26.99
N ARG A 320 1.81 2.26 27.85
CA ARG A 320 1.27 1.97 29.18
C ARG A 320 -0.24 2.08 29.15
N GLY A 321 -0.92 1.17 29.86
CA GLY A 321 -2.35 1.22 30.10
C GLY A 321 -2.77 2.37 31.02
N GLU A 322 -4.02 2.73 30.93
CA GLU A 322 -4.69 3.71 31.79
C GLU A 322 -5.89 3.05 32.45
N GLU A 323 -6.07 3.32 33.75
CA GLU A 323 -7.27 2.90 34.49
C GLU A 323 -8.38 3.93 34.30
N PHE A 324 -9.61 3.48 34.02
CA PHE A 324 -10.76 4.37 33.86
C PHE A 324 -11.71 4.25 35.02
N TRP A 325 -12.01 5.40 35.59
CA TRP A 325 -12.84 5.55 36.79
C TRP A 325 -14.00 6.49 36.52
N ILE A 326 -15.16 6.18 37.08
CA ILE A 326 -16.27 7.14 37.24
C ILE A 326 -16.36 7.62 38.66
N THR A 327 -16.92 8.81 38.82
CA THR A 327 -17.21 9.38 40.14
C THR A 327 -18.73 9.52 40.31
N GLY A 328 -19.30 8.86 41.30
CA GLY A 328 -20.72 8.95 41.63
C GLY A 328 -21.14 10.38 41.99
N ASP A 329 -22.32 10.74 41.60
CA ASP A 329 -22.97 12.04 41.93
C ASP A 329 -24.22 11.89 42.81
N GLY A 330 -24.61 10.64 43.11
CA GLY A 330 -25.79 10.32 43.90
C GLY A 330 -27.10 10.45 43.12
N GLN A 331 -27.06 10.61 41.81
CA GLN A 331 -28.25 10.84 40.97
C GLN A 331 -28.28 9.90 39.73
N HIS A 332 -27.15 9.72 39.05
CA HIS A 332 -27.06 8.93 37.83
C HIS A 332 -26.59 7.51 38.11
N THR A 333 -27.04 6.58 37.28
CA THR A 333 -26.59 5.19 37.29
C THR A 333 -25.14 5.06 36.80
N VAL A 334 -24.49 3.94 37.11
CA VAL A 334 -23.14 3.63 36.57
C VAL A 334 -23.12 3.73 35.08
N LEU A 335 -24.14 3.21 34.38
CA LEU A 335 -24.24 3.27 32.93
C LEU A 335 -24.27 4.71 32.40
N GLU A 336 -25.13 5.58 33.01
CA GLU A 336 -25.22 7.00 32.65
C GLU A 336 -23.90 7.75 32.93
N LEU A 337 -23.22 7.41 34.01
CA LEU A 337 -21.92 8.02 34.36
C LEU A 337 -20.81 7.60 33.41
N ILE A 338 -20.82 6.35 32.92
CA ILE A 338 -19.88 5.90 31.86
C ILE A 338 -20.09 6.74 30.61
N GLU A 339 -21.33 6.91 30.14
CA GLU A 339 -21.64 7.74 28.98
C GLU A 339 -21.22 9.21 29.17
N GLN A 340 -21.45 9.77 30.33
CA GLN A 340 -21.20 11.19 30.61
C GLN A 340 -19.72 11.50 30.91
N GLN A 341 -18.98 10.60 31.58
CA GLN A 341 -17.64 10.88 32.08
C GLN A 341 -16.54 10.20 31.25
N LEU A 342 -16.83 9.08 30.60
CA LEU A 342 -15.83 8.30 29.86
C LEU A 342 -16.06 8.32 28.34
N ASN A 343 -17.27 8.05 27.85
CA ASN A 343 -17.55 7.99 26.42
C ASN A 343 -17.60 9.36 25.74
N THR A 344 -17.63 10.44 26.50
CA THR A 344 -17.48 11.82 26.00
C THR A 344 -16.00 12.23 25.79
N ASP A 345 -15.03 11.41 26.20
CA ASP A 345 -13.61 11.68 25.96
C ASP A 345 -13.34 11.72 24.44
N PRO A 346 -12.80 12.83 23.90
CA PRO A 346 -12.53 12.95 22.45
C PRO A 346 -11.51 11.94 21.90
N ARG A 347 -10.79 11.23 22.77
CA ARG A 347 -9.88 10.13 22.41
C ARG A 347 -10.62 8.84 22.11
N ARG A 348 -11.93 8.73 22.44
CA ARG A 348 -12.77 7.54 22.26
C ARG A 348 -13.62 7.61 21.01
N GLY A 349 -13.80 6.46 20.35
CA GLY A 349 -14.67 6.32 19.20
C GLY A 349 -14.86 4.87 18.76
N VAL A 350 -15.66 4.68 17.71
CA VAL A 350 -16.00 3.34 17.17
C VAL A 350 -15.04 2.89 16.06
N ALA A 351 -14.24 3.80 15.49
CA ALA A 351 -13.33 3.50 14.39
C ALA A 351 -11.88 3.36 14.88
N GLU A 352 -11.07 2.61 14.15
CA GLU A 352 -9.63 2.41 14.43
C GLU A 352 -8.78 3.70 14.40
N GLU A 353 -9.35 4.82 13.99
CA GLU A 353 -8.68 6.12 14.05
C GLU A 353 -8.59 6.70 15.48
N PHE A 354 -9.45 6.21 16.40
CA PHE A 354 -9.44 6.64 17.80
C PHE A 354 -8.52 5.74 18.63
N PRO A 355 -7.66 6.32 19.49
CA PRO A 355 -6.76 5.54 20.35
C PRO A 355 -7.49 4.74 21.44
N LEU A 356 -8.72 5.11 21.78
CA LEU A 356 -9.56 4.46 22.79
C LEU A 356 -10.92 4.08 22.18
N SER A 357 -11.40 2.87 22.51
CA SER A 357 -12.75 2.43 22.14
C SER A 357 -13.81 3.00 23.08
N LEU A 358 -15.06 3.14 22.61
CA LEU A 358 -16.20 3.38 23.48
C LEU A 358 -16.40 2.19 24.43
N ILE A 359 -16.83 2.47 25.67
CA ILE A 359 -17.17 1.44 26.65
C ILE A 359 -18.66 1.12 26.50
N VAL A 360 -18.96 -0.08 26.00
CA VAL A 360 -20.33 -0.60 25.82
C VAL A 360 -20.46 -1.85 26.69
N LEU A 361 -21.17 -1.75 27.85
CA LEU A 361 -21.22 -2.82 28.85
C LEU A 361 -21.87 -4.12 28.31
N GLU A 362 -22.73 -4.03 27.30
CA GLU A 362 -23.36 -5.19 26.65
C GLU A 362 -22.33 -6.06 25.94
N ASP A 363 -21.27 -5.45 25.42
CA ASP A 363 -20.18 -6.11 24.72
C ASP A 363 -19.02 -6.52 25.66
N GLU A 364 -19.06 -6.04 26.92
CA GLU A 364 -17.97 -6.17 27.90
C GLU A 364 -18.44 -6.82 29.23
N PRO A 365 -18.85 -8.11 29.23
CA PRO A 365 -19.38 -8.79 30.40
C PRO A 365 -18.41 -8.84 31.59
N VAL A 366 -17.10 -8.78 31.35
CA VAL A 366 -16.07 -8.74 32.40
C VAL A 366 -16.14 -7.41 33.17
N ILE A 367 -16.34 -6.30 32.48
CA ILE A 367 -16.53 -4.98 33.13
C ILE A 367 -17.78 -5.02 34.02
N ALA A 368 -18.87 -5.58 33.52
CA ALA A 368 -20.11 -5.72 34.28
C ALA A 368 -19.92 -6.57 35.56
N LEU A 369 -19.16 -7.67 35.46
CA LEU A 369 -18.81 -8.49 36.63
C LEU A 369 -17.95 -7.72 37.66
N ASP A 370 -16.93 -6.98 37.19
CA ASP A 370 -16.06 -6.19 38.06
C ASP A 370 -16.85 -5.06 38.78
N LEU A 371 -17.78 -4.40 38.11
CA LEU A 371 -18.68 -3.42 38.69
C LEU A 371 -19.56 -4.06 39.78
N GLN A 372 -20.11 -5.26 39.51
CA GLN A 372 -20.90 -6.01 40.46
C GLN A 372 -20.07 -6.40 41.72
N ARG A 373 -18.83 -6.84 41.54
CA ARG A 373 -17.90 -7.18 42.66
C ARG A 373 -17.58 -5.97 43.52
N GLN A 374 -17.54 -4.78 42.96
CA GLN A 374 -17.39 -3.53 43.71
C GLN A 374 -18.71 -3.08 44.41
N GLY A 375 -19.81 -3.78 44.17
CA GLY A 375 -21.14 -3.45 44.71
C GLY A 375 -21.89 -2.37 43.92
N PHE A 376 -21.45 -2.09 42.72
CA PHE A 376 -22.03 -1.07 41.82
C PHE A 376 -22.41 -1.66 40.47
N PRO A 377 -23.44 -2.53 40.38
CA PRO A 377 -23.92 -3.01 39.08
C PRO A 377 -24.36 -1.87 38.16
N PRO A 378 -24.49 -2.07 36.83
CA PRO A 378 -24.75 -1.00 35.87
C PRO A 378 -25.91 -0.07 36.17
N GLU A 379 -26.99 -0.59 36.76
CA GLU A 379 -28.21 0.16 37.10
C GLU A 379 -28.15 0.82 38.49
N SER A 380 -27.09 0.58 39.26
CA SER A 380 -26.93 1.20 40.58
C SER A 380 -26.51 2.66 40.50
N VAL A 381 -26.89 3.43 41.53
CA VAL A 381 -26.53 4.85 41.67
C VAL A 381 -25.44 4.98 42.72
N PRO A 382 -24.16 5.21 42.34
CA PRO A 382 -23.09 5.38 43.32
C PRO A 382 -23.27 6.70 44.12
N PRO A 383 -22.99 6.69 45.44
CA PRO A 383 -23.04 7.89 46.26
C PRO A 383 -22.14 9.01 45.71
N ALA A 384 -22.51 10.27 45.99
CA ALA A 384 -21.70 11.41 45.56
C ALA A 384 -20.26 11.34 46.09
N GLY A 385 -19.28 11.47 45.20
CA GLY A 385 -17.86 11.36 45.50
C GLY A 385 -17.31 9.93 45.58
N GLN A 386 -18.15 8.90 45.44
CA GLN A 386 -17.70 7.52 45.37
C GLN A 386 -17.01 7.26 44.04
N ARG A 387 -15.75 6.83 44.08
CA ARG A 387 -15.04 6.38 42.87
C ARG A 387 -15.35 4.91 42.61
N VAL A 388 -15.69 4.58 41.38
CA VAL A 388 -15.93 3.21 40.90
C VAL A 388 -15.01 2.97 39.72
N MET A 389 -14.25 1.88 39.77
CA MET A 389 -13.38 1.49 38.65
C MET A 389 -14.23 0.82 37.57
N VAL A 390 -14.12 1.30 36.34
CA VAL A 390 -14.84 0.74 35.19
C VAL A 390 -13.94 -0.19 34.39
N GLN A 391 -12.71 0.23 34.11
CA GLN A 391 -11.80 -0.56 33.29
C GLN A 391 -10.37 -0.48 33.84
N ARG A 392 -9.76 -1.66 34.15
CA ARG A 392 -8.37 -1.79 34.63
C ARG A 392 -7.36 -1.93 33.52
N THR A 393 -7.75 -2.64 32.47
CA THR A 393 -6.86 -3.09 31.40
C THR A 393 -7.56 -2.96 30.05
N GLY A 394 -6.83 -3.14 28.98
CA GLY A 394 -7.38 -3.20 27.62
C GLY A 394 -7.13 -1.97 26.76
N THR A 395 -6.47 -0.94 27.31
CA THR A 395 -6.12 0.25 26.52
C THR A 395 -4.75 0.77 26.92
N SER A 396 -3.69 0.07 26.46
CA SER A 396 -2.31 0.56 26.58
C SER A 396 -2.08 1.59 25.48
N SER A 397 -2.30 2.86 25.75
CA SER A 397 -2.26 3.91 24.72
C SER A 397 -1.36 5.10 25.06
N ASN A 398 -0.72 5.10 26.24
CA ASN A 398 0.18 6.18 26.66
C ASN A 398 1.62 5.78 26.38
N ASP A 399 2.32 6.51 25.51
CA ASP A 399 3.71 6.21 25.19
C ASP A 399 4.62 6.28 26.41
N CYS A 400 5.38 5.24 26.64
CA CYS A 400 6.38 5.15 27.72
C CYS A 400 7.72 4.58 27.24
N THR A 401 7.97 4.58 25.93
CA THR A 401 9.15 3.95 25.31
C THR A 401 10.46 4.39 25.94
N ASP A 402 10.64 5.68 26.16
CA ASP A 402 11.89 6.23 26.69
C ASP A 402 12.10 5.97 28.20
N LEU A 403 11.08 5.44 28.87
CA LEU A 403 11.12 5.10 30.31
C LEU A 403 11.53 3.65 30.55
N VAL A 404 11.51 2.80 29.52
CA VAL A 404 11.73 1.35 29.67
C VAL A 404 13.15 1.05 30.17
N HIS A 405 13.27 0.37 31.31
CA HIS A 405 14.55 -0.04 31.85
C HIS A 405 15.28 -1.02 30.89
N PRO A 406 16.62 -0.94 30.73
CA PRO A 406 17.36 -1.82 29.82
C PRO A 406 17.19 -3.33 30.10
N GLU A 407 17.05 -3.73 31.36
CA GLU A 407 16.78 -5.13 31.71
C GLU A 407 15.38 -5.58 31.28
N VAL A 408 14.38 -4.69 31.34
CA VAL A 408 13.03 -4.96 30.81
C VAL A 408 13.10 -5.11 29.29
N ALA A 409 13.78 -4.19 28.60
CA ALA A 409 14.00 -4.27 27.15
C ALA A 409 14.70 -5.58 26.76
N HIS A 410 15.69 -6.01 27.54
CA HIS A 410 16.37 -7.31 27.32
C HIS A 410 15.42 -8.50 27.52
N ALA A 411 14.62 -8.50 28.59
CA ALA A 411 13.67 -9.58 28.90
C ALA A 411 12.62 -9.75 27.80
N VAL A 412 12.02 -8.66 27.30
CA VAL A 412 11.02 -8.73 26.23
C VAL A 412 11.64 -9.14 24.88
N SER A 413 12.86 -8.69 24.60
CA SER A 413 13.62 -9.12 23.42
C SER A 413 13.99 -10.60 23.49
N LEU A 414 14.33 -11.11 24.67
CA LEU A 414 14.58 -12.54 24.89
C LEU A 414 13.29 -13.36 24.73
N ALA A 415 12.15 -12.85 25.22
CA ALA A 415 10.86 -13.50 25.08
C ALA A 415 10.47 -13.67 23.60
N ALA A 416 10.56 -12.60 22.80
CA ALA A 416 10.27 -12.65 21.37
C ALA A 416 11.16 -13.67 20.63
N ARG A 417 12.47 -13.68 20.93
CA ARG A 417 13.43 -14.65 20.35
C ARG A 417 13.15 -16.08 20.79
N THR A 418 12.73 -16.30 22.04
CA THR A 418 12.45 -17.64 22.57
C THR A 418 11.22 -18.24 21.89
N VAL A 419 10.19 -17.45 21.63
CA VAL A 419 9.00 -17.87 20.87
C VAL A 419 9.35 -18.00 19.37
N GLY A 420 10.31 -17.22 18.87
CA GLY A 420 10.77 -17.24 17.47
C GLY A 420 10.02 -16.25 16.58
N LEU A 421 9.40 -15.22 17.15
CA LEU A 421 8.71 -14.17 16.41
C LEU A 421 9.69 -13.07 15.97
N ASP A 422 9.60 -12.68 14.72
CA ASP A 422 10.34 -11.56 14.14
C ASP A 422 9.71 -10.20 14.53
N ILE A 423 8.39 -10.16 14.67
CA ILE A 423 7.61 -9.04 15.23
C ILE A 423 6.73 -9.60 16.34
N ALA A 424 6.89 -9.07 17.55
CA ALA A 424 6.13 -9.52 18.71
C ALA A 424 5.55 -8.34 19.51
N GLY A 425 4.30 -8.48 19.92
CA GLY A 425 3.68 -7.66 20.95
C GLY A 425 3.78 -8.37 22.29
N ILE A 426 4.43 -7.76 23.26
CA ILE A 426 4.64 -8.33 24.59
C ILE A 426 3.74 -7.58 25.59
N ASP A 427 2.87 -8.34 26.26
CA ASP A 427 2.09 -7.81 27.38
C ASP A 427 2.83 -8.09 28.67
N LEU A 428 3.16 -7.01 29.37
CA LEU A 428 3.92 -7.02 30.60
C LEU A 428 3.18 -6.22 31.66
N VAL A 429 3.07 -6.78 32.86
CA VAL A 429 2.51 -6.08 34.04
C VAL A 429 3.63 -5.78 35.01
N CYS A 430 3.77 -4.53 35.42
CA CYS A 430 4.69 -4.11 36.48
C CYS A 430 4.22 -2.80 37.12
N SER A 431 4.68 -2.52 38.32
CA SER A 431 4.36 -1.27 39.04
C SER A 431 5.15 -0.07 38.51
N ASP A 432 6.32 -0.28 37.92
CA ASP A 432 7.20 0.77 37.42
C ASP A 432 8.13 0.21 36.33
N ILE A 433 7.87 0.55 35.05
CA ILE A 433 8.61 0.08 33.90
C ILE A 433 10.06 0.60 33.85
N SER A 434 10.36 1.66 34.62
CA SER A 434 11.70 2.26 34.70
C SER A 434 12.64 1.52 35.67
N LYS A 435 12.20 0.40 36.23
CA LYS A 435 12.97 -0.44 37.14
C LYS A 435 13.05 -1.88 36.66
N PRO A 436 14.04 -2.65 37.08
CA PRO A 436 14.12 -4.09 36.83
C PRO A 436 12.84 -4.83 37.28
N LEU A 437 12.44 -5.88 36.54
CA LEU A 437 11.28 -6.71 36.92
C LEU A 437 11.50 -7.43 38.27
N SER A 438 12.75 -7.72 38.63
CA SER A 438 13.10 -8.31 39.92
C SER A 438 12.80 -7.40 41.11
N GLU A 439 12.83 -6.08 40.90
CA GLU A 439 12.49 -5.09 41.98
C GLU A 439 10.99 -4.81 42.03
N THR A 440 10.30 -4.84 40.87
CA THR A 440 8.87 -4.51 40.79
C THR A 440 7.96 -5.72 40.98
N GLY A 441 8.51 -6.93 40.93
CA GLY A 441 7.74 -8.17 40.88
C GLY A 441 6.93 -8.34 39.59
N GLY A 442 7.29 -7.59 38.54
CA GLY A 442 6.61 -7.61 37.26
C GLY A 442 6.86 -8.88 36.47
N ALA A 443 5.96 -9.19 35.54
CA ALA A 443 6.05 -10.40 34.70
C ALA A 443 5.46 -10.17 33.31
N ILE A 444 5.95 -10.96 32.33
CA ILE A 444 5.36 -11.05 30.99
C ILE A 444 4.16 -11.99 31.10
N VAL A 445 2.99 -11.47 30.74
CA VAL A 445 1.72 -12.20 30.85
C VAL A 445 1.29 -12.82 29.51
N GLU A 446 1.76 -12.25 28.38
CA GLU A 446 1.43 -12.72 27.04
C GLU A 446 2.48 -12.30 26.02
N VAL A 447 2.64 -13.13 24.96
CA VAL A 447 3.43 -12.83 23.76
C VAL A 447 2.51 -13.01 22.56
N ASN A 448 2.36 -11.97 21.75
CA ASN A 448 1.42 -11.94 20.63
C ASN A 448 2.16 -11.87 19.29
N ALA A 449 1.77 -12.73 18.32
CA ALA A 449 2.08 -12.57 16.91
C ALA A 449 1.14 -11.52 16.30
N GLY A 450 1.59 -10.87 15.21
CA GLY A 450 0.78 -9.89 14.49
C GLY A 450 0.21 -8.73 15.33
N PRO A 451 1.00 -8.05 16.17
CA PRO A 451 0.49 -7.07 17.11
C PRO A 451 -0.12 -5.85 16.41
N GLY A 452 -1.19 -5.28 16.98
CA GLY A 452 -1.70 -3.98 16.59
C GLY A 452 -0.68 -2.88 16.84
N LEU A 453 -0.49 -1.97 15.87
CA LEU A 453 0.50 -0.90 15.96
C LEU A 453 -0.10 0.46 16.31
N LEU A 454 -1.44 0.58 16.31
CA LEU A 454 -2.12 1.88 16.41
C LEU A 454 -1.75 2.65 17.69
N MET A 455 -1.66 1.96 18.83
CA MET A 455 -1.29 2.57 20.11
C MET A 455 0.10 3.21 20.13
N HIS A 456 1.01 2.74 19.27
CA HIS A 456 2.35 3.32 19.11
C HIS A 456 2.40 4.39 18.02
N LEU A 457 1.50 4.31 17.02
CA LEU A 457 1.39 5.28 15.93
C LEU A 457 0.62 6.53 16.33
N LYS A 458 -0.44 6.35 17.13
CA LYS A 458 -1.33 7.40 17.63
C LYS A 458 -1.57 7.21 19.12
N PRO A 459 -0.56 7.44 19.98
CA PRO A 459 -0.76 7.34 21.42
C PRO A 459 -1.77 8.37 21.90
N ALA A 460 -2.52 8.04 22.97
CA ALA A 460 -3.42 8.98 23.62
C ALA A 460 -2.64 10.08 24.33
N GLU A 461 -1.48 9.74 24.91
CA GLU A 461 -0.51 10.67 25.49
C GLU A 461 0.91 10.26 25.08
N GLY A 462 1.80 11.24 24.94
CA GLY A 462 3.19 11.04 24.56
C GLY A 462 3.46 11.22 23.07
N MET A 463 4.47 10.55 22.52
CA MET A 463 4.95 10.76 21.16
C MET A 463 4.64 9.56 20.25
N PRO A 464 4.13 9.81 19.02
CA PRO A 464 4.07 8.77 17.99
C PRO A 464 5.45 8.14 17.74
N ARG A 465 5.50 6.81 17.61
CA ARG A 465 6.75 6.08 17.34
C ARG A 465 6.79 5.58 15.90
N PRO A 466 7.94 5.66 15.20
CA PRO A 466 8.07 5.28 13.80
C PRO A 466 8.17 3.75 13.63
N VAL A 467 7.20 3.02 14.15
CA VAL A 467 7.22 1.54 14.19
C VAL A 467 7.16 0.92 12.79
N GLY A 468 6.48 1.56 11.83
CA GLY A 468 6.49 1.12 10.45
C GLY A 468 7.88 1.16 9.83
N GLN A 469 8.68 2.21 10.14
CA GLN A 469 10.06 2.32 9.69
C GLN A 469 10.93 1.20 10.26
N ALA A 470 10.80 0.90 11.56
CA ALA A 470 11.55 -0.18 12.21
C ALA A 470 11.25 -1.55 11.57
N ILE A 471 10.00 -1.80 11.19
CA ILE A 471 9.60 -3.03 10.49
C ILE A 471 10.23 -3.08 9.09
N ILE A 472 10.21 -1.99 8.35
CA ILE A 472 10.82 -1.95 7.02
C ILE A 472 12.35 -2.10 7.09
N ASP A 473 13.01 -1.53 8.11
CA ASP A 473 14.45 -1.66 8.32
C ASP A 473 14.85 -3.08 8.75
N HIS A 474 13.92 -3.82 9.38
CA HIS A 474 14.08 -5.25 9.66
C HIS A 474 13.91 -6.12 8.38
N LEU A 475 12.96 -5.78 7.50
CA LEU A 475 12.66 -6.58 6.31
C LEU A 475 13.64 -6.36 5.17
N PHE A 476 14.22 -5.17 5.05
CA PHE A 476 15.10 -4.76 3.96
C PHE A 476 16.36 -4.09 4.50
N ALA A 477 17.53 -4.52 4.03
CA ALA A 477 18.78 -3.83 4.32
C ALA A 477 18.73 -2.35 3.87
N ALA A 478 19.59 -1.50 4.41
CA ALA A 478 19.56 -0.06 4.19
C ALA A 478 19.68 0.33 2.70
N ASP A 479 20.43 -0.43 1.91
CA ASP A 479 20.66 -0.27 0.47
C ASP A 479 19.71 -1.10 -0.40
N GLU A 480 18.80 -1.87 0.20
CA GLU A 480 17.90 -2.75 -0.53
C GLU A 480 16.61 -2.02 -0.91
N SER A 481 16.36 -1.90 -2.22
CA SER A 481 15.17 -1.26 -2.77
C SER A 481 13.97 -2.20 -2.97
N GLY A 482 14.14 -3.51 -2.71
CA GLY A 482 13.12 -4.51 -3.02
C GLY A 482 12.83 -4.68 -4.53
N ARG A 483 13.64 -4.07 -5.40
CA ARG A 483 13.43 -4.09 -6.86
C ARG A 483 14.24 -5.17 -7.52
N ILE A 484 13.67 -5.75 -8.58
CA ILE A 484 14.39 -6.55 -9.57
C ILE A 484 14.59 -5.70 -10.83
N PRO A 485 15.58 -6.01 -11.69
CA PRO A 485 15.72 -5.37 -12.99
C PRO A 485 14.44 -5.52 -13.83
N ILE A 486 13.92 -4.39 -14.30
CA ILE A 486 12.75 -4.32 -15.20
C ILE A 486 13.20 -3.64 -16.47
N VAL A 487 12.92 -4.27 -17.60
CA VAL A 487 13.05 -3.71 -18.95
C VAL A 487 11.67 -3.45 -19.49
N GLY A 488 11.33 -2.19 -19.74
CA GLY A 488 10.09 -1.79 -20.39
C GLY A 488 10.36 -1.42 -21.84
N ILE A 489 9.56 -1.92 -22.76
CA ILE A 489 9.73 -1.69 -24.21
C ILE A 489 8.43 -1.10 -24.74
N ALA A 490 8.50 0.10 -25.30
CA ALA A 490 7.41 0.78 -25.96
C ALA A 490 7.72 1.03 -27.44
N GLY A 491 6.68 1.17 -28.24
CA GLY A 491 6.74 1.31 -29.69
C GLY A 491 5.72 0.39 -30.35
N SER A 492 5.65 0.42 -31.67
CA SER A 492 4.71 -0.39 -32.46
C SER A 492 5.40 -1.45 -33.32
N GLN A 493 6.69 -1.29 -33.57
CA GLN A 493 7.47 -2.13 -34.48
C GLN A 493 8.50 -2.97 -33.72
N GLY A 494 8.46 -4.29 -33.90
CA GLY A 494 9.47 -5.20 -33.38
C GLY A 494 9.56 -5.35 -31.86
N GLY A 495 8.63 -4.77 -31.07
CA GLY A 495 8.67 -4.79 -29.60
C GLY A 495 8.73 -6.20 -29.02
N ALA A 496 7.92 -7.13 -29.53
CA ALA A 496 7.94 -8.53 -29.09
C ALA A 496 9.27 -9.22 -29.41
N GLN A 497 9.88 -8.94 -30.55
CA GLN A 497 11.17 -9.50 -30.96
C GLN A 497 12.30 -8.96 -30.08
N VAL A 498 12.34 -7.62 -29.82
CA VAL A 498 13.30 -7.03 -28.88
C VAL A 498 13.14 -7.70 -27.51
N ALA A 499 11.89 -7.80 -27.01
CA ALA A 499 11.59 -8.39 -25.71
C ALA A 499 12.07 -9.85 -25.60
N ARG A 500 11.86 -10.64 -26.64
CA ARG A 500 12.31 -12.04 -26.73
C ARG A 500 13.83 -12.18 -26.72
N LEU A 501 14.53 -11.36 -27.52
CA LEU A 501 15.99 -11.36 -27.59
C LEU A 501 16.61 -10.94 -26.25
N VAL A 502 16.09 -9.88 -25.64
CA VAL A 502 16.56 -9.37 -24.34
C VAL A 502 16.31 -10.41 -23.23
N ALA A 503 15.12 -11.02 -23.20
CA ALA A 503 14.80 -12.05 -22.21
C ALA A 503 15.73 -13.28 -22.35
N TRP A 504 16.07 -13.68 -23.57
CA TRP A 504 17.03 -14.74 -23.82
C TRP A 504 18.44 -14.39 -23.31
N LEU A 505 18.91 -13.16 -23.59
CA LEU A 505 20.23 -12.70 -23.14
C LEU A 505 20.31 -12.59 -21.61
N LEU A 506 19.27 -12.12 -20.96
CA LEU A 506 19.16 -12.13 -19.49
C LEU A 506 19.17 -13.56 -18.93
N HIS A 507 18.47 -14.50 -19.58
CA HIS A 507 18.47 -15.90 -19.18
C HIS A 507 19.87 -16.53 -19.29
N LEU A 508 20.59 -16.28 -20.37
CA LEU A 508 21.98 -16.72 -20.52
C LEU A 508 22.92 -16.07 -19.50
N ASN A 509 22.60 -14.85 -19.07
CA ASN A 509 23.31 -14.15 -17.99
C ASN A 509 22.91 -14.64 -16.58
N GLY A 510 22.25 -15.79 -16.46
CA GLY A 510 21.92 -16.46 -15.21
C GLY A 510 20.68 -15.95 -14.49
N ARG A 511 19.80 -15.17 -15.17
CA ARG A 511 18.57 -14.64 -14.59
C ARG A 511 17.37 -15.57 -14.75
N SER A 512 16.53 -15.61 -13.73
CA SER A 512 15.19 -16.22 -13.79
C SER A 512 14.20 -15.21 -14.38
N VAL A 513 14.12 -15.17 -15.72
CA VAL A 513 13.40 -14.10 -16.43
C VAL A 513 11.92 -14.38 -16.55
N GLY A 514 11.09 -13.35 -16.25
CA GLY A 514 9.70 -13.26 -16.67
C GLY A 514 9.58 -12.34 -17.89
N LEU A 515 8.87 -12.79 -18.94
CA LEU A 515 8.64 -12.01 -20.15
C LEU A 515 7.13 -11.92 -20.43
N ALA A 516 6.65 -10.69 -20.63
CA ALA A 516 5.29 -10.39 -21.10
C ALA A 516 5.37 -9.60 -22.40
N CYS A 517 4.90 -10.17 -23.50
CA CYS A 517 4.96 -9.56 -24.84
C CYS A 517 3.78 -9.99 -25.73
N GLY A 518 3.68 -9.41 -26.93
CA GLY A 518 2.64 -9.76 -27.91
C GLY A 518 2.58 -11.23 -28.27
N GLU A 519 3.72 -11.94 -28.21
CA GLU A 519 3.79 -13.38 -28.48
C GLU A 519 3.35 -14.25 -27.29
N GLY A 520 3.23 -13.71 -26.08
CA GLY A 520 2.78 -14.47 -24.92
C GLY A 520 3.41 -14.08 -23.59
N LEU A 521 3.13 -14.91 -22.58
CA LEU A 521 3.76 -14.87 -21.26
C LEU A 521 4.75 -16.02 -21.13
N PHE A 522 5.97 -15.71 -20.67
CA PHE A 522 7.02 -16.70 -20.51
C PHE A 522 7.64 -16.63 -19.10
N LEU A 523 8.01 -17.79 -18.59
CA LEU A 523 8.85 -17.97 -17.40
C LEU A 523 10.11 -18.74 -17.83
N GLY A 524 11.23 -18.05 -17.88
CA GLY A 524 12.43 -18.53 -18.57
C GLY A 524 12.12 -18.85 -20.05
N ASN A 525 12.46 -20.04 -20.50
CA ASN A 525 12.19 -20.50 -21.87
C ASN A 525 10.79 -21.10 -22.07
N ARG A 526 9.99 -21.25 -20.98
CA ARG A 526 8.68 -21.86 -21.05
C ARG A 526 7.62 -20.81 -21.36
N ARG A 527 6.93 -20.94 -22.50
CA ARG A 527 5.74 -20.15 -22.83
C ARG A 527 4.53 -20.66 -22.02
N VAL A 528 4.04 -19.83 -21.09
CA VAL A 528 2.93 -20.16 -20.18
C VAL A 528 1.59 -19.82 -20.81
N GLU A 529 1.51 -18.70 -21.55
CA GLU A 529 0.33 -18.27 -22.29
C GLU A 529 0.67 -17.94 -23.73
N LYS A 530 -0.22 -18.31 -24.68
CA LYS A 530 -0.03 -18.14 -26.13
C LYS A 530 -0.78 -16.95 -26.72
N LYS A 531 -1.51 -16.17 -25.90
CA LYS A 531 -2.20 -14.95 -26.35
C LYS A 531 -1.29 -13.74 -26.27
N ASN A 532 -1.73 -12.61 -26.83
CA ASN A 532 -1.06 -11.33 -26.61
C ASN A 532 -1.03 -11.00 -25.09
N CYS A 533 0.16 -10.84 -24.56
CA CYS A 533 0.46 -10.53 -23.16
C CYS A 533 1.22 -9.20 -23.01
N ALA A 534 1.26 -8.35 -24.04
CA ALA A 534 1.76 -6.99 -23.92
C ALA A 534 0.77 -6.14 -23.12
N GLY A 535 1.19 -5.59 -21.99
CA GLY A 535 0.38 -4.71 -21.16
C GLY A 535 0.40 -5.03 -19.67
N TRP A 536 -0.47 -4.33 -18.93
CA TRP A 536 -0.43 -4.25 -17.47
C TRP A 536 -0.60 -5.60 -16.75
N ALA A 537 -1.70 -6.32 -17.03
CA ALA A 537 -2.05 -7.49 -16.23
C ALA A 537 -1.03 -8.66 -16.32
N PRO A 538 -0.50 -9.04 -17.50
CA PRO A 538 0.55 -10.05 -17.59
C PRO A 538 1.86 -9.62 -16.93
N ALA A 539 2.29 -8.36 -17.13
CA ALA A 539 3.49 -7.83 -16.50
C ALA A 539 3.36 -7.78 -14.97
N HIS A 540 2.21 -7.37 -14.45
CA HIS A 540 1.92 -7.35 -13.01
C HIS A 540 2.00 -8.75 -12.38
N ARG A 541 1.54 -9.80 -13.08
CA ARG A 541 1.68 -11.20 -12.62
C ARG A 541 3.14 -11.64 -12.48
N LEU A 542 4.03 -11.15 -13.36
CA LEU A 542 5.47 -11.43 -13.26
C LEU A 542 6.08 -10.75 -12.03
N LEU A 543 5.66 -9.52 -11.70
CA LEU A 543 6.13 -8.78 -10.53
C LEU A 543 5.70 -9.43 -9.21
N MET A 544 4.61 -10.19 -9.21
CA MET A 544 4.14 -10.97 -8.05
C MET A 544 4.85 -12.31 -7.89
N ASN A 545 5.56 -12.79 -8.91
CA ASN A 545 6.16 -14.13 -8.92
C ASN A 545 7.52 -14.15 -8.22
N ARG A 546 7.63 -14.79 -7.07
CA ARG A 546 8.87 -14.94 -6.28
C ARG A 546 10.01 -15.67 -7.02
N GLY A 547 9.70 -16.46 -8.04
CA GLY A 547 10.69 -17.16 -8.85
C GLY A 547 11.30 -16.32 -9.98
N VAL A 548 10.87 -15.06 -10.14
CA VAL A 548 11.32 -14.15 -11.20
C VAL A 548 12.26 -13.11 -10.60
N ASP A 549 13.49 -13.02 -11.12
CA ASP A 549 14.50 -12.05 -10.68
C ASP A 549 14.86 -10.98 -11.72
N ALA A 550 14.23 -11.03 -12.91
CA ALA A 550 14.25 -9.97 -13.92
C ALA A 550 12.96 -10.02 -14.75
N VAL A 551 12.42 -8.88 -15.14
CA VAL A 551 11.20 -8.78 -15.97
C VAL A 551 11.50 -8.02 -17.25
N VAL A 552 11.00 -8.55 -18.38
CA VAL A 552 10.92 -7.84 -19.65
C VAL A 552 9.44 -7.68 -20.01
N ALA A 553 8.99 -6.44 -20.19
CA ALA A 553 7.59 -6.12 -20.46
C ALA A 553 7.47 -5.25 -21.72
N GLU A 554 6.73 -5.75 -22.70
CA GLU A 554 6.29 -4.96 -23.84
C GLU A 554 5.04 -4.14 -23.48
N ASN A 555 5.09 -2.83 -23.73
CA ASN A 555 4.04 -1.87 -23.41
C ASN A 555 3.69 -1.07 -24.66
N GLY A 556 2.78 -1.56 -25.49
CA GLY A 556 2.27 -0.79 -26.61
C GLY A 556 1.52 0.46 -26.16
N ALA A 557 1.45 1.49 -27.02
CA ALA A 557 0.75 2.74 -26.71
C ALA A 557 -0.69 2.53 -26.22
N SER A 558 -1.43 1.59 -26.83
CA SER A 558 -2.80 1.23 -26.42
C SER A 558 -2.85 0.67 -24.98
N ALA A 559 -1.86 -0.12 -24.56
CA ALA A 559 -1.79 -0.67 -23.20
C ALA A 559 -1.52 0.44 -22.18
N ILE A 560 -0.60 1.36 -22.50
CA ILE A 560 -0.32 2.54 -21.64
C ILE A 560 -1.58 3.40 -21.46
N LEU A 561 -2.36 3.58 -22.53
CA LEU A 561 -3.61 4.35 -22.52
C LEU A 561 -4.77 3.66 -21.81
N SER A 562 -4.76 2.33 -21.75
CA SER A 562 -5.85 1.56 -21.13
C SER A 562 -5.65 1.32 -19.64
N ASP A 563 -4.44 1.02 -19.21
CA ASP A 563 -4.14 0.57 -17.84
C ASP A 563 -2.94 1.29 -17.20
N GLY A 564 -2.08 1.96 -17.99
CA GLY A 564 -0.77 2.45 -17.55
C GLY A 564 0.29 1.33 -17.51
N LEU A 565 1.48 1.66 -16.99
CA LEU A 565 2.57 0.69 -16.81
C LEU A 565 2.35 -0.14 -15.54
N ALA A 566 2.73 -1.42 -15.56
CA ALA A 566 2.57 -2.32 -14.41
C ALA A 566 3.58 -2.07 -13.27
N TYR A 567 4.60 -1.28 -13.50
CA TYR A 567 5.66 -0.92 -12.55
C TYR A 567 5.76 0.59 -12.44
N ASP A 568 6.22 1.06 -11.30
CA ASP A 568 6.41 2.48 -11.01
C ASP A 568 7.71 3.03 -11.60
N ARG A 569 8.77 2.21 -11.66
CA ARG A 569 10.09 2.53 -12.22
C ARG A 569 10.70 1.30 -12.89
N CYS A 570 11.54 1.52 -13.89
CA CYS A 570 12.32 0.47 -14.57
C CYS A 570 13.82 0.79 -14.60
N LEU A 571 14.63 -0.25 -14.75
CA LEU A 571 16.07 -0.11 -14.92
C LEU A 571 16.44 0.28 -16.36
N VAL A 572 15.74 -0.29 -17.34
CA VAL A 572 15.92 0.08 -18.75
C VAL A 572 14.57 0.37 -19.38
N GLY A 573 14.43 1.56 -19.94
CA GLY A 573 13.29 1.99 -20.74
C GLY A 573 13.66 2.07 -22.21
N VAL A 574 12.98 1.30 -23.06
CA VAL A 574 13.23 1.26 -24.50
C VAL A 574 12.08 1.89 -25.25
N VAL A 575 12.35 2.79 -26.19
CA VAL A 575 11.37 3.26 -27.16
C VAL A 575 11.92 3.08 -28.57
N THR A 576 11.24 2.26 -29.37
CA THR A 576 11.73 1.83 -30.68
C THR A 576 11.34 2.75 -31.81
N ASP A 577 10.13 3.29 -31.78
CA ASP A 577 9.54 4.07 -32.86
C ASP A 577 8.38 4.97 -32.35
N MET A 578 7.89 5.82 -33.27
CA MET A 578 6.72 6.69 -33.06
C MET A 578 5.57 6.33 -34.02
N ASP A 579 5.51 5.08 -34.46
CA ASP A 579 4.50 4.59 -35.39
C ASP A 579 3.21 4.15 -34.68
N GLY A 580 2.21 3.72 -35.44
CA GLY A 580 0.96 3.17 -34.89
C GLY A 580 -0.12 4.18 -34.54
N LEU A 581 0.04 5.46 -34.89
CA LEU A 581 -0.94 6.53 -34.62
C LEU A 581 -2.35 6.15 -35.07
N GLY A 582 -2.52 5.61 -36.28
CA GLY A 582 -3.83 5.23 -36.84
C GLY A 582 -4.54 4.09 -36.10
N GLN A 583 -3.95 3.47 -35.10
CA GLN A 583 -4.55 2.40 -34.30
C GLN A 583 -5.10 2.92 -32.96
N LEU A 584 -4.97 4.23 -32.68
CA LEU A 584 -5.27 4.84 -31.39
C LEU A 584 -6.50 5.77 -31.40
N ASP A 585 -7.29 5.74 -32.47
CA ASP A 585 -8.51 6.57 -32.62
C ASP A 585 -9.51 6.36 -31.47
N ALA A 586 -9.61 5.14 -30.95
CA ALA A 586 -10.48 4.83 -29.81
C ALA A 586 -10.07 5.56 -28.52
N HIS A 587 -8.84 6.06 -28.45
CA HIS A 587 -8.29 6.85 -27.34
C HIS A 587 -8.17 8.34 -27.68
N ASP A 588 -8.68 8.77 -28.84
CA ASP A 588 -8.57 10.14 -29.37
C ASP A 588 -7.11 10.64 -29.44
N ILE A 589 -6.19 9.74 -29.77
CA ILE A 589 -4.80 10.07 -30.09
C ILE A 589 -4.69 10.19 -31.63
N ARG A 590 -4.54 11.42 -32.10
CA ARG A 590 -4.65 11.77 -33.53
C ARG A 590 -3.44 12.56 -34.06
N SER A 591 -2.52 12.92 -33.18
CA SER A 591 -1.30 13.65 -33.56
C SER A 591 -0.04 12.99 -33.00
N GLU A 592 1.10 13.21 -33.67
CA GLU A 592 2.41 12.76 -33.19
C GLU A 592 2.73 13.35 -31.81
N GLU A 593 2.32 14.60 -31.51
CA GLU A 593 2.52 15.22 -30.19
C GLU A 593 1.75 14.45 -29.08
N GLN A 594 0.52 13.98 -29.38
CA GLN A 594 -0.22 13.17 -28.43
C GLN A 594 0.42 11.78 -28.26
N LEU A 595 0.87 11.14 -29.33
CA LEU A 595 1.57 9.86 -29.28
C LEU A 595 2.88 9.99 -28.52
N TYR A 596 3.64 11.07 -28.71
CA TYR A 596 4.83 11.40 -27.95
C TYR A 596 4.55 11.41 -26.44
N LYS A 597 3.45 12.07 -26.00
CA LYS A 597 3.03 12.11 -24.59
C LYS A 597 2.68 10.73 -24.01
N VAL A 598 2.21 9.81 -24.84
CA VAL A 598 1.96 8.42 -24.43
C VAL A 598 3.25 7.66 -24.25
N LEU A 599 4.13 7.67 -25.27
CA LEU A 599 5.35 6.86 -25.31
C LEU A 599 6.43 7.38 -24.35
N ARG A 600 6.48 8.71 -24.09
CA ARG A 600 7.39 9.28 -23.10
C ARG A 600 7.21 8.67 -21.70
N THR A 601 6.03 8.16 -21.37
CA THR A 601 5.76 7.48 -20.09
C THR A 601 6.80 6.38 -19.82
N GLN A 602 7.28 5.68 -20.86
CA GLN A 602 8.29 4.63 -20.72
C GLN A 602 9.67 5.20 -20.36
N VAL A 603 10.01 6.41 -20.81
CA VAL A 603 11.28 7.10 -20.51
C VAL A 603 11.21 7.78 -19.14
N ASP A 604 10.07 8.41 -18.86
CA ASP A 604 9.81 9.12 -17.59
C ASP A 604 9.96 8.22 -16.34
N VAL A 605 9.82 6.90 -16.49
CA VAL A 605 9.93 5.94 -15.37
C VAL A 605 11.30 5.28 -15.26
N VAL A 606 12.28 5.67 -16.04
CA VAL A 606 13.65 5.18 -15.91
C VAL A 606 14.24 5.65 -14.58
N LEU A 607 14.91 4.74 -13.86
CA LEU A 607 15.61 5.07 -12.62
C LEU A 607 16.81 5.98 -12.90
N PRO A 608 17.24 6.83 -11.96
CA PRO A 608 18.46 7.65 -12.11
C PRO A 608 19.72 6.82 -12.39
N GLU A 609 19.80 5.61 -11.85
CA GLU A 609 20.87 4.63 -12.12
C GLU A 609 20.57 3.75 -13.35
N GLY A 610 19.45 4.01 -14.03
CA GLY A 610 19.00 3.23 -15.19
C GLY A 610 19.43 3.84 -16.53
N VAL A 611 18.90 3.27 -17.62
CA VAL A 611 19.25 3.65 -18.98
C VAL A 611 18.00 3.77 -19.87
N ALA A 612 17.86 4.89 -20.56
CA ALA A 612 16.90 5.02 -21.67
C ALA A 612 17.58 4.60 -22.98
N VAL A 613 17.03 3.60 -23.67
CA VAL A 613 17.50 3.09 -24.95
C VAL A 613 16.58 3.60 -26.06
N LEU A 614 17.10 4.47 -26.93
CA LEU A 614 16.30 5.23 -27.88
C LEU A 614 16.83 5.12 -29.30
N ASN A 615 15.93 5.04 -30.30
CA ASN A 615 16.26 5.02 -31.71
C ASN A 615 16.60 6.44 -32.22
N ALA A 616 17.87 6.70 -32.54
CA ALA A 616 18.31 8.01 -33.03
C ALA A 616 17.84 8.31 -34.46
N ALA A 617 17.33 7.33 -35.21
CA ALA A 617 16.75 7.56 -36.52
C ALA A 617 15.39 8.31 -36.46
N VAL A 618 14.78 8.41 -35.26
CA VAL A 618 13.51 9.10 -34.99
C VAL A 618 13.77 10.38 -34.24
N PRO A 619 13.64 11.57 -34.86
CA PRO A 619 13.97 12.86 -34.23
C PRO A 619 13.23 13.11 -32.92
N ALA A 620 11.97 12.74 -32.82
CA ALA A 620 11.16 12.87 -31.60
C ALA A 620 11.71 12.04 -30.43
N LEU A 621 12.36 10.87 -30.69
CA LEU A 621 13.00 10.09 -29.64
C LEU A 621 14.34 10.69 -29.21
N VAL A 622 15.02 11.42 -30.10
CA VAL A 622 16.21 12.18 -29.71
C VAL A 622 15.87 13.31 -28.75
N GLU A 623 14.74 14.01 -28.98
CA GLU A 623 14.21 15.03 -28.05
C GLU A 623 13.75 14.39 -26.74
N MET A 624 13.16 13.20 -26.79
CA MET A 624 12.68 12.47 -25.62
C MET A 624 13.81 12.09 -24.64
N ALA A 625 15.04 12.03 -25.10
CA ALA A 625 16.22 11.75 -24.28
C ALA A 625 16.40 12.73 -23.11
N GLU A 626 15.98 13.99 -23.26
CA GLU A 626 16.05 15.02 -22.21
C GLU A 626 15.15 14.74 -21.01
N LEU A 627 14.20 13.82 -21.14
CA LEU A 627 13.24 13.44 -20.09
C LEU A 627 13.76 12.32 -19.18
N SER A 628 14.86 11.65 -19.56
CA SER A 628 15.40 10.54 -18.77
C SER A 628 16.15 11.06 -17.55
N ASP A 629 15.76 10.53 -16.37
CA ASP A 629 16.52 10.73 -15.12
C ASP A 629 17.87 9.96 -15.17
N GLY A 630 17.96 8.88 -15.97
CA GLY A 630 19.11 8.00 -16.11
C GLY A 630 19.95 8.30 -17.36
N GLU A 631 20.95 7.43 -17.60
CA GLU A 631 21.78 7.50 -18.79
C GLU A 631 20.94 7.32 -20.06
N VAL A 632 21.36 7.95 -21.15
CA VAL A 632 20.79 7.72 -22.50
C VAL A 632 21.76 6.93 -23.35
N LEU A 633 21.29 5.82 -23.95
CA LEU A 633 21.98 5.02 -24.92
C LEU A 633 21.20 5.09 -26.24
N PHE A 634 21.82 5.66 -27.29
CA PHE A 634 21.21 5.70 -28.61
C PHE A 634 21.62 4.51 -29.47
N TYR A 635 20.69 4.07 -30.31
CA TYR A 635 21.01 3.15 -31.39
C TYR A 635 20.47 3.65 -32.74
N ALA A 636 21.16 3.30 -33.83
CA ALA A 636 20.71 3.56 -35.18
C ALA A 636 21.47 2.64 -36.15
N ALA A 637 20.90 2.35 -37.35
CA ALA A 637 21.62 1.66 -38.39
C ALA A 637 22.74 2.56 -38.99
N ASP A 638 22.47 3.86 -39.15
CA ASP A 638 23.44 4.84 -39.63
C ASP A 638 24.27 5.43 -38.48
N PRO A 639 25.60 5.22 -38.41
CA PRO A 639 26.46 5.75 -37.38
C PRO A 639 26.56 7.30 -37.40
N ALA A 640 26.23 7.97 -38.50
CA ALA A 640 26.29 9.42 -38.60
C ALA A 640 25.28 10.09 -37.66
N LEU A 641 24.13 9.48 -37.41
CA LEU A 641 23.10 9.96 -36.50
C LEU A 641 23.56 9.98 -35.04
N LEU A 642 24.60 9.25 -34.69
CA LEU A 642 25.12 9.07 -33.33
C LEU A 642 26.35 9.93 -33.04
N ALA A 643 26.89 10.65 -34.03
CA ALA A 643 28.16 11.35 -33.93
C ALA A 643 28.16 12.39 -32.79
N ALA A 644 27.15 13.25 -32.73
CA ALA A 644 27.04 14.31 -31.70
C ALA A 644 26.91 13.76 -30.28
N HIS A 645 26.24 12.61 -30.10
CA HIS A 645 26.10 11.94 -28.82
C HIS A 645 27.43 11.29 -28.40
N ARG A 646 28.12 10.64 -29.32
CA ARG A 646 29.42 10.03 -29.08
C ARG A 646 30.51 11.07 -28.78
N GLU A 647 30.51 12.21 -29.46
CA GLU A 647 31.42 13.34 -29.16
C GLU A 647 31.33 13.80 -27.72
N LYS A 648 30.14 13.69 -27.08
CA LYS A 648 29.91 13.98 -25.67
C LYS A 648 30.29 12.81 -24.74
N GLY A 649 30.84 11.70 -25.27
CA GLY A 649 31.23 10.51 -24.52
C GLY A 649 30.09 9.50 -24.28
N GLY A 650 28.92 9.71 -24.90
CA GLY A 650 27.76 8.85 -24.75
C GLY A 650 27.93 7.44 -25.32
N ARG A 651 27.16 6.48 -24.79
CA ARG A 651 27.09 5.13 -25.32
C ARG A 651 26.16 5.05 -26.54
N ALA A 652 26.59 4.31 -27.56
CA ALA A 652 25.83 4.15 -28.81
C ALA A 652 26.00 2.76 -29.40
N VAL A 653 24.97 2.28 -30.13
CA VAL A 653 25.02 1.03 -30.89
C VAL A 653 24.62 1.30 -32.34
N PHE A 654 25.43 0.86 -33.28
CA PHE A 654 25.18 1.07 -34.72
C PHE A 654 25.60 -0.11 -35.59
N LEU A 655 25.16 -0.10 -36.84
CA LEU A 655 25.46 -1.14 -37.79
C LEU A 655 26.71 -0.78 -38.63
N GLN A 656 27.69 -1.68 -38.69
CA GLN A 656 28.83 -1.54 -39.55
C GLN A 656 29.24 -2.91 -40.12
N GLY A 657 29.21 -3.06 -41.45
CA GLY A 657 29.60 -4.30 -42.11
C GLY A 657 28.79 -5.53 -41.69
N GLY A 658 27.49 -5.36 -41.43
CA GLY A 658 26.60 -6.44 -40.97
C GLY A 658 26.70 -6.77 -39.45
N MET A 659 27.53 -6.02 -38.73
CA MET A 659 27.79 -6.22 -37.28
C MET A 659 27.25 -5.05 -36.46
N ALA A 660 26.65 -5.33 -35.35
CA ALA A 660 26.32 -4.34 -34.32
C ALA A 660 27.61 -3.93 -33.60
N MET A 661 27.98 -2.65 -33.70
CA MET A 661 29.13 -2.07 -33.01
C MET A 661 28.66 -1.39 -31.72
N LEU A 662 29.33 -1.64 -30.62
CA LEU A 662 29.16 -0.97 -29.34
C LEU A 662 30.19 0.16 -29.24
N ALA A 663 29.76 1.39 -29.02
CA ALA A 663 30.66 2.53 -28.92
C ALA A 663 30.41 3.34 -27.66
N GLN A 664 31.49 3.81 -27.02
CA GLN A 664 31.45 4.81 -25.95
C GLN A 664 32.46 5.91 -26.28
N GLY A 665 31.93 7.09 -26.58
CA GLY A 665 32.77 8.16 -27.12
C GLY A 665 33.45 7.74 -28.42
N SER A 666 34.79 7.79 -28.48
CA SER A 666 35.62 7.37 -29.62
C SER A 666 35.97 5.87 -29.59
N SER A 667 35.77 5.19 -28.47
CA SER A 667 36.03 3.75 -28.35
C SER A 667 34.94 2.93 -29.03
N GLU A 668 35.33 1.92 -29.80
CA GLU A 668 34.44 1.00 -30.49
C GLU A 668 34.83 -0.44 -30.22
N MET A 669 33.85 -1.33 -30.08
CA MET A 669 34.07 -2.76 -29.97
C MET A 669 32.99 -3.53 -30.74
N PRO A 670 33.30 -4.69 -31.29
CA PRO A 670 32.30 -5.52 -31.95
C PRO A 670 31.33 -6.11 -30.94
N GLY A 671 30.04 -6.11 -31.26
CA GLY A 671 28.98 -6.71 -30.45
C GLY A 671 28.50 -8.03 -31.03
N ALA A 672 27.63 -7.99 -32.03
CA ALA A 672 27.01 -9.20 -32.58
C ALA A 672 26.82 -9.14 -34.12
N GLN A 673 26.79 -10.29 -34.77
CA GLN A 673 26.52 -10.42 -36.23
C GLN A 673 25.02 -10.29 -36.50
N VAL A 674 24.59 -9.10 -36.93
CA VAL A 674 23.16 -8.77 -37.19
C VAL A 674 22.65 -9.61 -38.39
N ASP A 675 23.41 -9.69 -39.46
CA ASP A 675 23.00 -10.41 -40.67
C ASP A 675 22.73 -11.89 -40.40
N THR A 676 23.49 -12.52 -39.48
CA THR A 676 23.30 -13.93 -39.11
C THR A 676 21.96 -14.10 -38.36
N VAL A 677 21.61 -13.17 -37.48
CA VAL A 677 20.33 -13.20 -36.75
C VAL A 677 19.17 -13.03 -37.74
N LEU A 678 19.26 -12.05 -38.65
CA LEU A 678 18.24 -11.80 -39.67
C LEU A 678 18.03 -13.01 -40.58
N ALA A 679 19.12 -13.64 -41.04
CA ALA A 679 19.06 -14.85 -41.89
C ALA A 679 18.38 -16.03 -41.18
N ARG A 680 18.63 -16.19 -39.88
CA ARG A 680 18.02 -17.26 -39.08
C ARG A 680 16.51 -17.04 -38.89
N TYR A 681 16.09 -15.81 -38.63
CA TYR A 681 14.65 -15.49 -38.54
C TYR A 681 13.94 -15.70 -39.89
N ALA A 682 14.57 -15.27 -40.96
CA ALA A 682 14.03 -15.52 -42.30
C ALA A 682 13.92 -17.02 -42.62
N ALA A 683 14.91 -17.82 -42.23
CA ALA A 683 14.87 -19.28 -42.40
C ALA A 683 13.81 -19.95 -41.57
N ALA A 684 13.46 -19.39 -40.40
CA ALA A 684 12.38 -19.85 -39.55
C ALA A 684 10.98 -19.38 -39.99
N GLY A 685 10.89 -18.62 -41.09
CA GLY A 685 9.63 -18.09 -41.63
C GLY A 685 9.03 -16.95 -40.78
N VAL A 686 9.80 -16.36 -39.87
CA VAL A 686 9.40 -15.24 -39.07
C VAL A 686 9.68 -13.94 -39.80
N SER A 687 8.62 -13.19 -40.13
CA SER A 687 8.70 -11.86 -40.75
C SER A 687 8.76 -10.75 -39.70
N GLY A 688 9.25 -9.57 -40.12
CA GLY A 688 9.18 -8.36 -39.28
C GLY A 688 10.36 -8.09 -38.37
N LEU A 689 11.45 -8.91 -38.43
CA LEU A 689 12.71 -8.57 -37.78
C LEU A 689 13.54 -7.66 -38.69
N SER A 690 13.89 -6.48 -38.18
CA SER A 690 14.79 -5.54 -38.87
C SER A 690 16.15 -5.44 -38.19
N ALA A 691 17.10 -4.81 -38.85
CA ALA A 691 18.41 -4.53 -38.26
C ALA A 691 18.25 -3.64 -37.00
N GLU A 692 17.39 -2.66 -37.06
CA GLU A 692 17.08 -1.77 -35.91
C GLU A 692 16.55 -2.54 -34.70
N THR A 693 15.72 -3.56 -34.94
CA THR A 693 15.20 -4.43 -33.85
C THR A 693 16.34 -5.19 -33.16
N VAL A 694 17.31 -5.70 -33.94
CA VAL A 694 18.48 -6.38 -33.37
C VAL A 694 19.38 -5.39 -32.63
N LEU A 695 19.60 -4.19 -33.19
CA LEU A 695 20.39 -3.13 -32.56
C LEU A 695 19.73 -2.68 -31.24
N ALA A 696 18.39 -2.54 -31.18
CA ALA A 696 17.67 -2.24 -29.97
C ALA A 696 17.88 -3.30 -28.88
N ALA A 697 17.84 -4.59 -29.27
CA ALA A 697 18.08 -5.69 -28.33
C ALA A 697 19.53 -5.71 -27.82
N VAL A 698 20.52 -5.47 -28.69
CA VAL A 698 21.94 -5.35 -28.33
C VAL A 698 22.16 -4.17 -27.40
N ALA A 699 21.63 -3.00 -27.74
CA ALA A 699 21.70 -1.80 -26.92
C ALA A 699 21.10 -2.02 -25.51
N THR A 700 19.93 -2.65 -25.45
CA THR A 700 19.24 -2.99 -24.19
C THR A 700 20.06 -3.98 -23.35
N ALA A 701 20.61 -5.02 -23.97
CA ALA A 701 21.47 -5.98 -23.27
C ALA A 701 22.75 -5.32 -22.72
N TRP A 702 23.35 -4.42 -23.49
CA TRP A 702 24.51 -3.67 -23.04
C TRP A 702 24.18 -2.66 -21.95
N ALA A 703 23.00 -2.03 -22.00
CA ALA A 703 22.48 -1.20 -20.92
C ALA A 703 22.30 -1.98 -19.60
N LEU A 704 22.01 -3.28 -19.69
CA LEU A 704 21.94 -4.21 -18.56
C LEU A 704 23.30 -4.74 -18.09
N ASN A 705 24.40 -4.21 -18.64
CA ASN A 705 25.77 -4.65 -18.39
C ASN A 705 26.03 -6.14 -18.73
N ILE A 706 25.32 -6.70 -19.71
CA ILE A 706 25.60 -8.04 -20.23
C ILE A 706 26.88 -7.94 -21.05
N PRO A 707 27.88 -8.83 -20.83
CA PRO A 707 29.16 -8.81 -21.56
C PRO A 707 28.97 -8.93 -23.08
N PRO A 708 29.70 -8.16 -23.89
CA PRO A 708 29.59 -8.21 -25.39
C PRO A 708 29.74 -9.61 -25.98
N GLU A 709 30.62 -10.42 -25.40
CA GLU A 709 30.86 -11.81 -25.85
C GLU A 709 29.60 -12.67 -25.61
N LEU A 710 28.90 -12.45 -24.47
CA LEU A 710 27.66 -13.16 -24.17
C LEU A 710 26.51 -12.66 -25.05
N ILE A 711 26.47 -11.36 -25.39
CA ILE A 711 25.49 -10.79 -26.32
C ILE A 711 25.67 -11.45 -27.68
N SER A 712 26.90 -11.52 -28.22
CA SER A 712 27.21 -12.15 -29.50
C SER A 712 26.82 -13.63 -29.50
N ALA A 713 27.34 -14.41 -28.54
CA ALA A 713 27.05 -15.85 -28.46
C ALA A 713 25.57 -16.15 -28.26
N GLY A 714 24.87 -15.29 -27.45
CA GLY A 714 23.44 -15.43 -27.21
C GLY A 714 22.60 -15.18 -28.45
N LEU A 715 22.92 -14.15 -29.23
CA LEU A 715 22.22 -13.88 -30.47
C LEU A 715 22.50 -14.97 -31.53
N ASP A 716 23.72 -15.54 -31.57
CA ASP A 716 24.07 -16.66 -32.41
C ASP A 716 23.35 -17.97 -32.06
N THR A 717 22.89 -18.13 -30.82
CA THR A 717 22.22 -19.35 -30.36
C THR A 717 20.71 -19.20 -30.22
N PHE A 718 20.19 -17.98 -30.33
CA PHE A 718 18.75 -17.72 -30.18
C PHE A 718 17.95 -18.45 -31.26
N GLN A 719 16.84 -19.06 -30.83
CA GLN A 719 15.90 -19.72 -31.75
C GLN A 719 14.55 -18.99 -31.70
N PRO A 720 14.10 -18.43 -32.85
CA PRO A 720 12.76 -17.84 -32.91
C PRO A 720 11.67 -18.92 -32.72
N LEU A 721 10.53 -18.53 -32.21
CA LEU A 721 9.38 -19.43 -32.16
C LEU A 721 8.96 -19.77 -33.58
N GLN A 722 8.80 -21.04 -33.86
CA GLN A 722 8.17 -21.49 -35.12
C GLN A 722 6.68 -21.07 -35.06
N ALA A 723 6.19 -20.54 -36.19
CA ALA A 723 4.83 -20.03 -36.35
C ALA A 723 3.73 -21.06 -36.00
#